data_1a73220c5ab04c7481b6e6e37a9215de
#
_entry.id   1a73220c5ab04c7481b6e6e37a9215de
#
_cell.length_a   1.000
_cell.length_b   1.000
_cell.length_c   1.000
_cell.angle_alpha   90.00
_cell.angle_beta   90.00
_cell.angle_gamma   90.00
#
_symmetry.space_group_name_H-M   'P 1'
#
loop_
_entity.id
_entity.type
_entity.pdbx_description
1 polymer ?
#
loop_
_entity_poly.entity_id
_entity_poly.type
_entity_poly.pdbx_seq_one_letter_code
_entity_poly.pdbx_strand_id
1 'polypeptide(L)'
;MDGQHRPDGDPEFIYQFNRHRYWICLGQAYAMTGDERYAKCFVSQLVSWVADNPITEETKQTTWRSIEAGIRGENWVKAMEYFKDSRTVTDEVKAVFRKGLRDHGSYLMNHQVPFSDKSNWGVLESHGLFCIGTALLGETGQAGHPGQAEPSVRPQHPGREASPREASPREAGPREAALYVEEARSRLTRELSIQIMDDGVQWEQSPMYHNEVLRCVLEVLRLARRHGICVPDILKDKARAMAYADLAWVKPDHTQPCNGDSDRTDLRDVFTPAAFLLKDRYLRYAGYERLDFESVWELGPEAAMEYESMKSREPEQLFSSMVHSGNWCLRSGWRRDSDYLHFKCGSLGGGHGHFDKLHIDLSIHGEDVLIDSGRYTYVDGSLRRHFKSACAHNVPVVDWQEYTQCTGSWSVKGTACAAGQQWCRKGEFTFLQGTHLGYLGAGVLVNRRIISIGTRIHVVVDGFYGQGSHVCSQIFHLNPAGTTEIKGNTFFYHGTAAEAGFTVLTPGAALELEETPVSFHYNQLEQGPCVSVSREGSLFTSMVTVIAGYGGKDEERCSIRRVPVIAPVTGRQLGDQEAEAVRILEGGHSWLVVINHRETGTDSEYIGADGCYGLGRVMALDEAACKGQDGGMDIPGRTGTGPRMTVLQW
;
A
#
# COMPACT_ATOMS: atom_id res chain seq x y z
N MET A 1 35.24 5.08 11.02
CA MET A 1 34.20 4.04 10.89
C MET A 1 34.33 3.40 9.51
N ASP A 2 34.55 2.11 9.46
CA ASP A 2 34.52 1.39 8.18
C ASP A 2 33.06 1.28 7.73
N GLY A 3 32.64 2.23 6.90
CA GLY A 3 31.27 2.27 6.35
C GLY A 3 31.00 1.25 5.24
N GLN A 4 31.93 0.30 5.03
CA GLN A 4 31.83 -0.71 3.94
C GLN A 4 31.73 -2.15 4.43
N HIS A 5 31.82 -2.38 5.74
CA HIS A 5 31.74 -3.71 6.32
C HIS A 5 30.31 -4.30 6.22
N ARG A 6 30.19 -5.53 5.70
CA ARG A 6 28.94 -6.27 5.52
C ARG A 6 28.94 -7.55 6.36
N PRO A 7 28.41 -7.53 7.58
CA PRO A 7 28.48 -8.67 8.49
C PRO A 7 27.83 -9.94 7.94
N ASP A 8 26.72 -9.79 7.19
CA ASP A 8 25.87 -10.86 6.65
C ASP A 8 25.82 -10.90 5.12
N GLY A 9 26.60 -10.03 4.45
CA GLY A 9 26.59 -9.90 2.99
C GLY A 9 25.43 -9.04 2.45
N ASP A 10 24.48 -8.62 3.30
CA ASP A 10 23.39 -7.73 2.89
C ASP A 10 23.89 -6.28 2.75
N PRO A 11 23.81 -5.66 1.56
CA PRO A 11 24.19 -4.27 1.36
C PRO A 11 23.32 -3.28 2.15
N GLU A 12 22.09 -3.65 2.53
CA GLU A 12 21.21 -2.80 3.33
C GLU A 12 21.80 -2.45 4.69
N PHE A 13 22.61 -3.35 5.30
CA PHE A 13 23.32 -3.01 6.54
C PHE A 13 24.18 -1.75 6.40
N ILE A 14 24.97 -1.64 5.32
CA ILE A 14 25.82 -0.46 5.05
C ILE A 14 24.95 0.77 4.82
N TYR A 15 23.90 0.62 4.02
CA TYR A 15 23.03 1.74 3.69
C TYR A 15 22.35 2.28 4.95
N GLN A 16 21.71 1.44 5.75
CA GLN A 16 21.04 1.83 6.98
C GLN A 16 22.02 2.44 8.00
N PHE A 17 23.21 1.86 8.14
CA PHE A 17 24.24 2.38 9.03
C PHE A 17 24.66 3.80 8.63
N ASN A 18 24.88 4.07 7.34
CA ASN A 18 25.32 5.38 6.83
C ASN A 18 24.20 6.43 6.74
N ARG A 19 22.93 6.06 6.97
CA ARG A 19 21.81 7.01 7.13
C ARG A 19 21.85 7.74 8.47
N HIS A 20 22.58 7.23 9.45
CA HIS A 20 22.77 7.80 10.80
C HIS A 20 21.46 8.07 11.56
N ARG A 21 20.38 7.34 11.29
CA ARG A 21 19.09 7.51 11.99
C ARG A 21 19.25 7.37 13.52
N TYR A 22 20.14 6.51 13.98
CA TYR A 22 20.44 6.30 15.41
C TYR A 22 21.02 7.53 16.12
N TRP A 23 21.53 8.55 15.40
CA TRP A 23 21.94 9.81 16.02
C TRP A 23 20.76 10.59 16.59
N ILE A 24 19.56 10.43 16.05
CA ILE A 24 18.33 10.99 16.61
C ILE A 24 18.08 10.40 17.99
N CYS A 25 18.22 9.08 18.17
CA CYS A 25 18.08 8.42 19.48
C CYS A 25 19.13 8.92 20.50
N LEU A 26 20.38 9.13 20.06
CA LEU A 26 21.40 9.76 20.91
C LEU A 26 21.01 11.19 21.33
N GLY A 27 20.45 11.95 20.39
CA GLY A 27 19.96 13.31 20.63
C GLY A 27 18.79 13.35 21.61
N GLN A 28 17.80 12.49 21.44
CA GLN A 28 16.67 12.34 22.36
C GLN A 28 17.15 11.95 23.77
N ALA A 29 18.09 10.99 23.87
CA ALA A 29 18.69 10.60 25.15
C ALA A 29 19.43 11.77 25.81
N TYR A 30 20.18 12.58 25.06
CA TYR A 30 20.81 13.80 25.56
C TYR A 30 19.77 14.80 26.04
N ALA A 31 18.74 15.08 25.25
CA ALA A 31 17.71 16.05 25.62
C ALA A 31 16.93 15.66 26.89
N MET A 32 16.72 14.37 27.14
CA MET A 32 16.05 13.87 28.35
C MET A 32 16.94 13.85 29.58
N THR A 33 18.27 13.67 29.43
CA THR A 33 19.16 13.40 30.55
C THR A 33 20.17 14.50 30.83
N GLY A 34 20.50 15.34 29.85
CA GLY A 34 21.61 16.29 29.89
C GLY A 34 23.01 15.64 29.93
N ASP A 35 23.10 14.31 29.67
CA ASP A 35 24.36 13.58 29.76
C ASP A 35 25.22 13.81 28.50
N GLU A 36 26.30 14.55 28.68
CA GLU A 36 27.25 14.90 27.63
C GLU A 36 27.93 13.69 26.95
N ARG A 37 27.83 12.48 27.51
CA ARG A 37 28.35 11.28 26.83
C ARG A 37 27.69 11.05 25.49
N TYR A 38 26.38 11.31 25.37
CA TYR A 38 25.65 11.21 24.12
C TYR A 38 26.15 12.23 23.09
N ALA A 39 26.33 13.48 23.50
CA ALA A 39 26.85 14.54 22.64
C ALA A 39 28.31 14.27 22.20
N LYS A 40 29.17 13.78 23.10
CA LYS A 40 30.54 13.36 22.76
C LYS A 40 30.54 12.21 21.73
N CYS A 41 29.65 11.23 21.88
CA CYS A 41 29.51 10.14 20.93
C CYS A 41 29.11 10.66 19.54
N PHE A 42 28.07 11.50 19.47
CA PHE A 42 27.62 12.15 18.25
C PHE A 42 28.76 12.94 17.57
N VAL A 43 29.42 13.84 18.30
CA VAL A 43 30.49 14.69 17.76
C VAL A 43 31.67 13.87 17.25
N SER A 44 32.09 12.84 18.01
CA SER A 44 33.18 11.95 17.58
C SER A 44 32.84 11.25 16.27
N GLN A 45 31.63 10.75 16.14
CA GLN A 45 31.17 10.06 14.92
C GLN A 45 31.01 11.02 13.74
N LEU A 46 30.45 12.21 13.94
CA LEU A 46 30.31 13.24 12.93
C LEU A 46 31.67 13.64 12.35
N VAL A 47 32.64 13.97 13.22
CA VAL A 47 33.98 14.41 12.81
C VAL A 47 34.72 13.30 12.05
N SER A 48 34.70 12.08 12.62
CA SER A 48 35.31 10.91 11.95
C SER A 48 34.67 10.63 10.59
N TRP A 49 33.32 10.63 10.51
CA TRP A 49 32.64 10.32 9.26
C TRP A 49 32.96 11.33 8.17
N VAL A 50 32.96 12.63 8.48
CA VAL A 50 33.29 13.69 7.50
C VAL A 50 34.75 13.57 7.02
N ALA A 51 35.67 13.15 7.88
CA ALA A 51 37.07 12.97 7.52
C ALA A 51 37.30 11.69 6.68
N ASP A 52 36.61 10.59 7.04
CA ASP A 52 36.90 9.27 6.53
C ASP A 52 36.10 8.92 5.26
N ASN A 53 35.05 9.68 4.93
CA ASN A 53 34.16 9.40 3.81
C ASN A 53 34.11 10.55 2.78
N PRO A 54 35.20 10.84 2.06
CA PRO A 54 35.19 11.81 0.98
C PRO A 54 34.34 11.33 -0.20
N ILE A 55 33.83 12.27 -1.02
CA ILE A 55 33.10 11.96 -2.26
C ILE A 55 34.09 11.45 -3.30
N THR A 56 34.01 10.17 -3.65
CA THR A 56 34.81 9.50 -4.68
C THR A 56 33.92 8.63 -5.56
N GLU A 57 34.41 8.16 -6.69
CA GLU A 57 33.63 7.25 -7.55
C GLU A 57 33.23 5.95 -6.83
N GLU A 58 34.05 5.47 -5.91
CA GLU A 58 33.78 4.29 -5.10
C GLU A 58 32.69 4.58 -4.05
N THR A 59 32.82 5.69 -3.29
CA THR A 59 31.86 6.06 -2.26
C THR A 59 30.48 6.44 -2.81
N LYS A 60 30.39 6.89 -4.06
CA LYS A 60 29.11 7.10 -4.77
C LYS A 60 28.30 5.83 -4.96
N GLN A 61 28.91 4.65 -4.88
CA GLN A 61 28.22 3.36 -4.97
C GLN A 61 27.83 2.81 -3.58
N THR A 62 28.29 3.44 -2.51
CA THR A 62 28.09 2.98 -1.13
C THR A 62 27.61 4.11 -0.21
N THR A 63 28.50 4.80 0.50
CA THR A 63 28.18 5.83 1.49
C THR A 63 27.58 7.10 0.89
N TRP A 64 27.89 7.41 -0.38
CA TRP A 64 27.41 8.58 -1.12
C TRP A 64 26.43 8.25 -2.25
N ARG A 65 25.73 7.09 -2.18
CA ARG A 65 24.54 6.95 -3.04
C ARG A 65 23.61 8.14 -2.78
N SER A 66 22.98 8.65 -3.84
CA SER A 66 22.18 9.88 -3.73
C SER A 66 21.06 9.79 -2.70
N ILE A 67 20.37 8.64 -2.66
CA ILE A 67 19.32 8.39 -1.63
C ILE A 67 19.91 8.40 -0.21
N GLU A 68 21.10 7.79 0.01
CA GLU A 68 21.76 7.78 1.33
C GLU A 68 22.16 9.21 1.73
N ALA A 69 22.62 10.01 0.78
CA ALA A 69 22.97 11.41 1.02
C ALA A 69 21.73 12.23 1.42
N GLY A 70 20.57 11.99 0.79
CA GLY A 70 19.32 12.65 1.13
C GLY A 70 18.85 12.31 2.55
N ILE A 71 18.69 11.02 2.86
CA ILE A 71 18.25 10.54 4.17
C ILE A 71 19.22 10.94 5.29
N ARG A 72 20.53 10.86 5.03
CA ARG A 72 21.54 11.27 6.00
C ARG A 72 21.47 12.77 6.28
N GLY A 73 21.27 13.60 5.25
CA GLY A 73 21.10 15.05 5.41
C GLY A 73 19.95 15.40 6.34
N GLU A 74 18.80 14.78 6.17
CA GLU A 74 17.66 14.89 7.10
C GLU A 74 18.05 14.50 8.53
N ASN A 75 18.59 13.30 8.71
CA ASN A 75 18.91 12.78 10.04
C ASN A 75 19.98 13.62 10.77
N TRP A 76 20.93 14.20 10.02
CA TRP A 76 21.90 15.10 10.60
C TRP A 76 21.27 16.40 11.11
N VAL A 77 20.36 16.97 10.33
CA VAL A 77 19.61 18.17 10.73
C VAL A 77 18.79 17.89 11.99
N LYS A 78 18.02 16.79 12.00
CA LYS A 78 17.21 16.37 13.16
C LYS A 78 18.07 16.12 14.39
N ALA A 79 19.17 15.39 14.27
CA ALA A 79 20.06 15.10 15.39
C ALA A 79 20.70 16.37 15.99
N MET A 80 21.17 17.28 15.14
CA MET A 80 21.82 18.52 15.61
C MET A 80 20.87 19.41 16.41
N GLU A 81 19.57 19.41 16.14
CA GLU A 81 18.57 20.16 16.92
C GLU A 81 18.60 19.78 18.40
N TYR A 82 18.82 18.51 18.73
CA TYR A 82 18.92 18.04 20.12
C TYR A 82 20.22 18.43 20.80
N PHE A 83 21.33 18.52 20.04
CA PHE A 83 22.67 18.77 20.59
C PHE A 83 23.11 20.24 20.55
N LYS A 84 22.32 21.13 19.92
CA LYS A 84 22.71 22.53 19.66
C LYS A 84 23.19 23.30 20.91
N ASP A 85 22.65 22.99 22.08
CA ASP A 85 22.96 23.63 23.33
C ASP A 85 24.01 22.86 24.19
N SER A 86 24.54 21.73 23.66
CA SER A 86 25.60 20.98 24.34
C SER A 86 26.93 21.72 24.29
N ARG A 87 27.62 21.75 25.45
CA ARG A 87 28.98 22.29 25.53
C ARG A 87 30.01 21.54 24.70
N THR A 88 29.70 20.30 24.30
CA THR A 88 30.56 19.48 23.41
C THR A 88 30.44 19.93 21.94
N VAL A 89 29.34 20.60 21.55
CA VAL A 89 29.13 21.14 20.22
C VAL A 89 29.73 22.55 20.11
N THR A 90 31.06 22.59 19.99
CA THR A 90 31.83 23.84 19.87
C THR A 90 31.61 24.49 18.49
N ASP A 91 32.13 25.71 18.28
CA ASP A 91 32.06 26.41 16.99
C ASP A 91 32.82 25.67 15.89
N GLU A 92 33.90 24.96 16.23
CA GLU A 92 34.64 24.11 15.33
C GLU A 92 33.77 22.91 14.87
N VAL A 93 33.06 22.28 15.80
CA VAL A 93 32.11 21.18 15.49
C VAL A 93 30.99 21.69 14.60
N LYS A 94 30.41 22.87 14.90
CA LYS A 94 29.42 23.51 14.02
C LYS A 94 29.97 23.82 12.64
N ALA A 95 31.25 24.18 12.51
CA ALA A 95 31.88 24.40 11.23
C ALA A 95 32.01 23.11 10.42
N VAL A 96 32.41 21.99 11.06
CA VAL A 96 32.45 20.65 10.41
C VAL A 96 31.05 20.22 9.98
N PHE A 97 30.05 20.40 10.83
CA PHE A 97 28.65 20.09 10.51
C PHE A 97 28.16 20.88 9.29
N ARG A 98 28.34 22.21 9.29
CA ARG A 98 27.97 23.07 8.16
C ARG A 98 28.66 22.68 6.86
N LYS A 99 29.98 22.36 6.94
CA LYS A 99 30.71 21.87 5.77
C LYS A 99 30.07 20.58 5.25
N GLY A 100 29.81 19.62 6.16
CA GLY A 100 29.16 18.38 5.78
C GLY A 100 27.78 18.59 5.12
N LEU A 101 26.93 19.47 5.65
CA LEU A 101 25.63 19.80 5.04
C LEU A 101 25.78 20.43 3.64
N ARG A 102 26.77 21.33 3.45
CA ARG A 102 27.04 21.88 2.12
C ARG A 102 27.53 20.84 1.13
N ASP A 103 28.41 19.95 1.58
CA ASP A 103 28.89 18.84 0.73
C ASP A 103 27.71 17.97 0.27
N HIS A 104 26.76 17.65 1.18
CA HIS A 104 25.52 16.91 0.85
C HIS A 104 24.62 17.71 -0.10
N GLY A 105 24.34 18.98 0.22
CA GLY A 105 23.49 19.84 -0.61
C GLY A 105 24.04 20.01 -2.02
N SER A 106 25.33 20.33 -2.13
CA SER A 106 26.01 20.44 -3.43
C SER A 106 26.01 19.11 -4.21
N TYR A 107 26.22 17.99 -3.49
CA TYR A 107 26.15 16.67 -4.11
C TYR A 107 24.76 16.38 -4.67
N LEU A 108 23.69 16.55 -3.88
CA LEU A 108 22.30 16.33 -4.30
C LEU A 108 21.85 17.27 -5.43
N MET A 109 22.38 18.50 -5.47
CA MET A 109 22.13 19.42 -6.58
C MET A 109 22.68 18.92 -7.91
N ASN A 110 23.83 18.24 -7.90
CA ASN A 110 24.62 17.95 -9.10
C ASN A 110 24.62 16.45 -9.50
N HIS A 111 24.12 15.54 -8.66
CA HIS A 111 24.20 14.09 -8.89
C HIS A 111 22.81 13.43 -8.81
N GLN A 112 21.88 13.89 -9.65
CA GLN A 112 20.59 13.26 -9.79
C GLN A 112 20.71 11.97 -10.62
N VAL A 113 20.24 10.85 -10.07
CA VAL A 113 20.19 9.57 -10.81
C VAL A 113 19.13 9.65 -11.90
N PRO A 114 19.40 9.17 -13.13
CA PRO A 114 18.39 9.13 -14.19
C PRO A 114 17.12 8.42 -13.73
N PHE A 115 15.96 9.03 -14.02
CA PHE A 115 14.62 8.53 -13.63
C PHE A 115 14.33 8.52 -12.12
N SER A 116 15.15 9.11 -11.26
CA SER A 116 14.85 9.24 -9.82
C SER A 116 13.52 9.96 -9.57
N ASP A 117 13.14 10.90 -10.44
CA ASP A 117 11.84 11.59 -10.41
C ASP A 117 10.62 10.66 -10.54
N LYS A 118 10.83 9.40 -10.96
CA LYS A 118 9.82 8.35 -11.07
C LYS A 118 9.92 7.30 -9.95
N SER A 119 10.73 7.54 -8.93
CA SER A 119 10.96 6.63 -7.82
C SER A 119 10.90 7.38 -6.50
N ASN A 120 10.62 6.67 -5.42
CA ASN A 120 10.73 7.19 -4.06
C ASN A 120 12.11 7.83 -3.80
N TRP A 121 13.18 7.37 -4.48
CA TRP A 121 14.53 7.93 -4.35
C TRP A 121 14.58 9.43 -4.62
N GLY A 122 13.94 9.90 -5.69
CA GLY A 122 13.90 11.33 -6.01
C GLY A 122 13.26 12.14 -4.89
N VAL A 123 12.14 11.66 -4.34
CA VAL A 123 11.46 12.33 -3.23
C VAL A 123 12.35 12.38 -1.98
N LEU A 124 13.03 11.29 -1.64
CA LEU A 124 13.95 11.21 -0.49
C LEU A 124 15.18 12.13 -0.67
N GLU A 125 15.74 12.19 -1.88
CA GLU A 125 16.81 13.12 -2.27
C GLU A 125 16.37 14.59 -2.14
N SER A 126 15.21 14.91 -2.70
CA SER A 126 14.64 16.26 -2.70
C SER A 126 14.21 16.71 -1.29
N HIS A 127 13.66 15.79 -0.49
CA HIS A 127 13.37 16.02 0.91
C HIS A 127 14.63 16.33 1.72
N GLY A 128 15.68 15.51 1.58
CA GLY A 128 16.96 15.75 2.24
C GLY A 128 17.57 17.11 1.85
N LEU A 129 17.49 17.47 0.58
CA LEU A 129 17.94 18.78 0.08
C LEU A 129 17.14 19.93 0.72
N PHE A 130 15.82 19.76 0.89
CA PHE A 130 14.97 20.75 1.57
C PHE A 130 15.36 20.90 3.05
N CYS A 131 15.59 19.79 3.76
CA CYS A 131 16.03 19.80 5.15
C CYS A 131 17.39 20.53 5.32
N ILE A 132 18.36 20.22 4.47
CA ILE A 132 19.68 20.86 4.46
C ILE A 132 19.54 22.36 4.21
N GLY A 133 18.78 22.75 3.19
CA GLY A 133 18.57 24.16 2.85
C GLY A 133 17.92 24.95 3.99
N THR A 134 16.88 24.41 4.61
CA THR A 134 16.20 25.06 5.74
C THR A 134 17.10 25.20 6.97
N ALA A 135 17.91 24.20 7.30
CA ALA A 135 18.86 24.27 8.41
C ALA A 135 19.92 25.36 8.19
N LEU A 136 20.51 25.43 6.99
CA LEU A 136 21.50 26.44 6.66
C LEU A 136 20.93 27.87 6.62
N LEU A 137 19.64 28.06 6.25
CA LEU A 137 18.95 29.35 6.32
C LEU A 137 18.69 29.78 7.77
N GLY A 138 18.27 28.86 8.64
CA GLY A 138 17.95 29.14 10.04
C GLY A 138 19.16 29.66 10.84
N GLU A 139 20.36 29.19 10.54
CA GLU A 139 21.61 29.64 11.19
C GLU A 139 22.01 31.09 10.85
N THR A 140 21.53 31.63 9.74
CA THR A 140 21.89 33.00 9.29
C THR A 140 21.02 34.10 9.87
N GLY A 141 19.99 33.75 10.70
CA GLY A 141 19.07 34.73 11.28
C GLY A 141 18.16 35.43 10.27
N GLN A 142 18.16 35.01 9.01
CA GLN A 142 17.33 35.55 7.92
C GLN A 142 16.07 34.71 7.67
N ALA A 143 15.46 34.16 8.71
CA ALA A 143 14.11 33.59 8.66
C ALA A 143 13.04 34.69 8.68
N GLY A 144 13.16 35.67 7.79
CA GLY A 144 12.24 36.80 7.60
C GLY A 144 11.96 36.99 6.10
N HIS A 145 10.80 36.44 5.66
CA HIS A 145 10.13 36.69 4.38
C HIS A 145 10.95 36.70 3.08
N PRO A 146 11.06 35.59 2.36
CA PRO A 146 11.35 35.61 0.93
C PRO A 146 10.03 35.86 0.17
N GLY A 147 9.43 37.02 0.31
CA GLY A 147 8.12 37.30 -0.28
C GLY A 147 7.85 38.74 -0.67
N GLN A 148 8.83 39.63 -0.58
CA GLN A 148 8.71 41.01 -1.07
C GLN A 148 9.97 41.42 -1.83
N ALA A 149 10.22 40.80 -2.98
CA ALA A 149 10.97 41.44 -4.04
C ALA A 149 9.96 42.04 -5.01
N GLU A 150 9.62 43.31 -4.83
CA GLU A 150 8.90 44.05 -5.85
C GLU A 150 9.69 44.02 -7.17
N PRO A 151 9.03 43.84 -8.33
CA PRO A 151 9.70 43.99 -9.60
C PRO A 151 9.88 45.48 -9.89
N SER A 152 10.98 46.05 -9.45
CA SER A 152 11.40 47.38 -9.93
C SER A 152 11.99 47.27 -11.33
N VAL A 153 11.11 47.23 -12.34
CA VAL A 153 11.49 47.51 -13.71
C VAL A 153 11.63 49.03 -13.86
N ARG A 154 12.85 49.54 -13.73
CA ARG A 154 13.23 50.82 -14.34
C ARG A 154 14.05 50.53 -15.57
N PRO A 155 13.75 51.16 -16.72
CA PRO A 155 14.58 51.04 -17.93
C PRO A 155 15.93 51.72 -17.69
N GLN A 156 17.00 50.96 -17.74
CA GLN A 156 18.35 51.51 -17.73
C GLN A 156 18.83 51.69 -19.18
N HIS A 157 19.37 52.87 -19.40
CA HIS A 157 20.10 53.26 -20.62
C HIS A 157 21.31 52.33 -20.88
N PRO A 158 21.68 52.09 -22.14
CA PRO A 158 22.81 51.24 -22.46
C PRO A 158 24.13 52.00 -22.26
N GLY A 159 25.00 51.45 -21.42
CA GLY A 159 26.39 51.94 -21.34
C GLY A 159 27.01 51.79 -19.93
N ARG A 160 27.46 50.59 -19.63
CA ARG A 160 28.65 50.20 -18.84
C ARG A 160 28.53 48.75 -18.43
N GLU A 161 29.38 47.91 -18.98
CA GLU A 161 29.60 46.54 -18.47
C GLU A 161 30.17 46.65 -17.05
N ALA A 162 29.34 46.29 -16.07
CA ALA A 162 29.79 46.08 -14.69
C ALA A 162 30.22 44.60 -14.57
N SER A 163 31.49 44.36 -14.30
CA SER A 163 32.02 43.07 -13.93
C SER A 163 31.16 42.42 -12.81
N PRO A 164 30.89 41.11 -12.84
CA PRO A 164 30.21 40.45 -11.77
C PRO A 164 31.00 40.65 -10.47
N ARG A 165 30.43 41.34 -9.49
CA ARG A 165 30.97 41.35 -8.12
C ARG A 165 30.89 39.94 -7.59
N GLU A 166 32.04 39.30 -7.36
CA GLU A 166 32.10 38.08 -6.56
C GLU A 166 31.49 38.37 -5.18
N ALA A 167 30.43 37.63 -4.87
CA ALA A 167 29.77 37.73 -3.55
C ALA A 167 30.78 37.38 -2.44
N SER A 168 30.78 38.13 -1.36
CA SER A 168 31.64 37.81 -0.23
C SER A 168 31.29 36.43 0.34
N PRO A 169 32.21 35.66 0.94
CA PRO A 169 31.93 34.34 1.52
C PRO A 169 30.80 34.33 2.54
N ARG A 170 30.46 35.48 3.18
CA ARG A 170 29.34 35.65 4.08
C ARG A 170 27.99 35.77 3.37
N GLU A 171 27.94 36.26 2.14
CA GLU A 171 26.74 36.39 1.30
C GLU A 171 26.47 35.14 0.46
N ALA A 172 27.51 34.34 0.16
CA ALA A 172 27.40 33.11 -0.62
C ALA A 172 26.57 32.02 0.11
N GLY A 173 26.75 31.85 1.42
CA GLY A 173 26.08 30.81 2.20
C GLY A 173 24.56 30.89 2.25
N PRO A 174 23.94 32.05 2.58
CA PRO A 174 22.48 32.20 2.57
C PRO A 174 21.86 32.05 1.17
N ARG A 175 22.56 32.52 0.13
CA ARG A 175 22.10 32.41 -1.26
C ARG A 175 22.12 30.96 -1.73
N GLU A 176 23.16 30.21 -1.38
CA GLU A 176 23.27 28.78 -1.67
C GLU A 176 22.16 27.97 -0.98
N ALA A 177 21.91 28.21 0.31
CA ALA A 177 20.85 27.57 1.07
C ALA A 177 19.45 27.83 0.47
N ALA A 178 19.19 29.07 0.02
CA ALA A 178 17.94 29.40 -0.65
C ALA A 178 17.79 28.66 -1.99
N LEU A 179 18.87 28.45 -2.75
CA LEU A 179 18.84 27.64 -3.98
C LEU A 179 18.52 26.17 -3.68
N TYR A 180 19.02 25.60 -2.58
CA TYR A 180 18.68 24.23 -2.19
C TYR A 180 17.18 24.09 -1.90
N VAL A 181 16.59 25.03 -1.16
CA VAL A 181 15.16 25.02 -0.86
C VAL A 181 14.31 25.16 -2.13
N GLU A 182 14.69 26.07 -3.05
CA GLU A 182 13.94 26.32 -4.28
C GLU A 182 13.99 25.11 -5.22
N GLU A 183 15.19 24.53 -5.40
CA GLU A 183 15.35 23.33 -6.22
C GLU A 183 14.57 22.14 -5.64
N ALA A 184 14.66 21.92 -4.32
CA ALA A 184 13.91 20.86 -3.65
C ALA A 184 12.39 21.00 -3.84
N ARG A 185 11.85 22.23 -3.72
CA ARG A 185 10.43 22.52 -3.99
C ARG A 185 10.03 22.21 -5.42
N SER A 186 10.88 22.60 -6.38
CA SER A 186 10.66 22.35 -7.81
C SER A 186 10.64 20.86 -8.11
N ARG A 187 11.62 20.12 -7.58
CA ARG A 187 11.71 18.66 -7.76
C ARG A 187 10.52 17.95 -7.14
N LEU A 188 10.20 18.21 -5.86
CA LEU A 188 9.06 17.62 -5.17
C LEU A 188 7.74 17.87 -5.89
N THR A 189 7.53 19.09 -6.43
CA THR A 189 6.35 19.40 -7.22
C THR A 189 6.20 18.48 -8.44
N ARG A 190 7.30 18.27 -9.18
CA ARG A 190 7.34 17.38 -10.35
C ARG A 190 7.19 15.92 -9.95
N GLU A 191 7.93 15.47 -8.96
CA GLU A 191 7.94 14.08 -8.46
C GLU A 191 6.56 13.64 -7.99
N LEU A 192 5.91 14.44 -7.15
CA LEU A 192 4.55 14.13 -6.66
C LEU A 192 3.50 14.18 -7.77
N SER A 193 3.68 15.06 -8.77
CA SER A 193 2.77 15.10 -9.94
C SER A 193 2.87 13.84 -10.79
N ILE A 194 4.06 13.21 -10.85
CA ILE A 194 4.30 12.00 -11.64
C ILE A 194 3.94 10.74 -10.84
N GLN A 195 4.33 10.70 -9.55
CA GLN A 195 4.30 9.48 -8.76
C GLN A 195 2.98 9.22 -8.07
N ILE A 196 2.20 10.25 -7.75
CA ILE A 196 0.95 10.07 -7.01
C ILE A 196 -0.24 10.05 -7.96
N MET A 197 -0.86 8.88 -8.06
CA MET A 197 -2.05 8.63 -8.89
C MET A 197 -3.24 9.48 -8.44
N ASP A 198 -4.29 9.54 -9.24
CA ASP A 198 -5.47 10.36 -8.97
C ASP A 198 -6.26 9.88 -7.72
N ASP A 199 -6.13 8.61 -7.37
CA ASP A 199 -6.70 8.02 -6.14
C ASP A 199 -5.79 8.14 -4.92
N GLY A 200 -4.66 8.84 -5.03
CA GLY A 200 -3.73 9.12 -3.95
C GLY A 200 -2.65 8.08 -3.74
N VAL A 201 -2.73 6.92 -4.38
CA VAL A 201 -1.72 5.85 -4.22
C VAL A 201 -0.43 6.21 -4.98
N GLN A 202 0.70 5.99 -4.34
CA GLN A 202 2.01 6.10 -4.99
C GLN A 202 2.21 4.93 -5.96
N TRP A 203 2.69 5.20 -7.16
CA TRP A 203 2.67 4.29 -8.31
C TRP A 203 3.49 3.00 -8.14
N GLU A 204 4.44 2.95 -7.18
CA GLU A 204 5.24 1.74 -6.91
C GLU A 204 4.43 0.60 -6.27
N GLN A 205 3.15 0.85 -5.91
CA GLN A 205 2.19 -0.17 -5.46
C GLN A 205 2.59 -0.92 -4.17
N SER A 206 3.44 -0.32 -3.36
CA SER A 206 3.84 -0.82 -2.04
C SER A 206 3.40 0.17 -0.97
N PRO A 207 2.52 -0.20 -0.03
CA PRO A 207 2.08 0.65 1.06
C PRO A 207 3.22 1.24 1.89
N MET A 208 4.29 0.48 2.14
CA MET A 208 5.45 0.96 2.87
C MET A 208 6.17 2.09 2.11
N TYR A 209 6.42 1.94 0.80
CA TYR A 209 7.09 2.97 -0.01
C TYR A 209 6.18 4.17 -0.29
N HIS A 210 4.87 3.95 -0.36
CA HIS A 210 3.89 5.03 -0.32
C HIS A 210 4.06 5.87 0.96
N ASN A 211 4.18 5.23 2.12
CA ASN A 211 4.34 5.90 3.40
C ASN A 211 5.70 6.60 3.56
N GLU A 212 6.79 6.06 3.00
CA GLU A 212 8.09 6.76 2.98
C GLU A 212 7.98 8.09 2.22
N VAL A 213 7.28 8.10 1.07
CA VAL A 213 7.02 9.34 0.32
C VAL A 213 6.12 10.30 1.10
N LEU A 214 5.02 9.81 1.70
CA LEU A 214 4.12 10.64 2.49
C LEU A 214 4.83 11.28 3.69
N ARG A 215 5.66 10.53 4.43
CA ARG A 215 6.47 11.05 5.55
C ARG A 215 7.39 12.19 5.12
N CYS A 216 8.07 12.05 3.97
CA CYS A 216 8.90 13.12 3.41
C CYS A 216 8.10 14.40 3.13
N VAL A 217 6.91 14.27 2.54
CA VAL A 217 6.06 15.43 2.23
C VAL A 217 5.54 16.08 3.51
N LEU A 218 5.10 15.30 4.50
CA LEU A 218 4.65 15.81 5.79
C LEU A 218 5.79 16.57 6.51
N GLU A 219 7.02 16.05 6.46
CA GLU A 219 8.18 16.72 7.03
C GLU A 219 8.49 18.06 6.34
N VAL A 220 8.40 18.11 5.00
CA VAL A 220 8.53 19.36 4.23
C VAL A 220 7.46 20.37 4.66
N LEU A 221 6.20 19.95 4.83
CA LEU A 221 5.11 20.82 5.29
C LEU A 221 5.37 21.33 6.71
N ARG A 222 5.89 20.47 7.61
CA ARG A 222 6.27 20.82 8.99
C ARG A 222 7.37 21.88 9.01
N LEU A 223 8.46 21.65 8.28
CA LEU A 223 9.60 22.58 8.21
C LEU A 223 9.18 23.90 7.55
N ALA A 224 8.41 23.85 6.47
CA ALA A 224 7.88 25.02 5.80
C ALA A 224 7.06 25.89 6.76
N ARG A 225 6.16 25.27 7.54
CA ARG A 225 5.39 25.98 8.60
C ARG A 225 6.31 26.59 9.67
N ARG A 226 7.29 25.82 10.16
CA ARG A 226 8.24 26.26 11.21
C ARG A 226 9.07 27.46 10.76
N HIS A 227 9.54 27.47 9.53
CA HIS A 227 10.45 28.48 8.99
C HIS A 227 9.76 29.58 8.16
N GLY A 228 8.41 29.56 8.06
CA GLY A 228 7.66 30.55 7.29
C GLY A 228 7.93 30.46 5.77
N ILE A 229 8.29 29.28 5.27
CA ILE A 229 8.59 29.04 3.86
C ILE A 229 7.30 28.69 3.12
N CYS A 230 7.02 29.40 2.02
CA CYS A 230 5.89 29.07 1.15
C CYS A 230 6.21 27.83 0.32
N VAL A 231 5.33 26.84 0.34
CA VAL A 231 5.40 25.66 -0.54
C VAL A 231 4.18 25.60 -1.46
N PRO A 232 4.32 25.03 -2.68
CA PRO A 232 3.19 24.89 -3.60
C PRO A 232 2.06 24.07 -2.98
N ASP A 233 0.80 24.45 -3.25
CA ASP A 233 -0.40 23.79 -2.72
C ASP A 233 -0.45 22.29 -3.09
N ILE A 234 0.08 21.93 -4.25
CA ILE A 234 0.13 20.53 -4.71
C ILE A 234 0.80 19.59 -3.69
N LEU A 235 1.79 20.06 -2.92
CA LEU A 235 2.43 19.24 -1.89
C LEU A 235 1.42 18.87 -0.80
N LYS A 236 0.61 19.82 -0.36
CA LYS A 236 -0.43 19.61 0.63
C LYS A 236 -1.58 18.76 0.10
N ASP A 237 -1.98 19.00 -1.16
CA ASP A 237 -3.06 18.25 -1.80
C ASP A 237 -2.67 16.79 -2.01
N LYS A 238 -1.45 16.53 -2.51
CA LYS A 238 -0.94 15.16 -2.68
C LYS A 238 -0.71 14.46 -1.34
N ALA A 239 -0.17 15.15 -0.31
CA ALA A 239 -0.07 14.58 1.03
C ALA A 239 -1.45 14.17 1.59
N ARG A 240 -2.48 14.99 1.38
CA ARG A 240 -3.86 14.66 1.78
C ARG A 240 -4.39 13.46 1.00
N ALA A 241 -4.22 13.43 -0.32
CA ALA A 241 -4.66 12.31 -1.15
C ALA A 241 -3.99 11.00 -0.74
N MET A 242 -2.68 11.03 -0.47
CA MET A 242 -1.93 9.87 0.02
C MET A 242 -2.43 9.40 1.39
N ALA A 243 -2.61 10.30 2.35
CA ALA A 243 -3.14 9.93 3.67
C ALA A 243 -4.57 9.36 3.60
N TYR A 244 -5.37 9.76 2.60
CA TYR A 244 -6.70 9.17 2.35
C TYR A 244 -6.63 7.82 1.64
N ALA A 245 -5.59 7.55 0.85
CA ALA A 245 -5.33 6.21 0.33
C ALA A 245 -4.95 5.25 1.48
N ASP A 246 -4.10 5.70 2.42
CA ASP A 246 -3.82 4.95 3.66
C ASP A 246 -5.10 4.70 4.47
N LEU A 247 -5.95 5.72 4.62
CA LEU A 247 -7.24 5.57 5.31
C LEU A 247 -8.15 4.56 4.61
N ALA A 248 -8.08 4.44 3.29
CA ALA A 248 -8.88 3.48 2.54
C ALA A 248 -8.44 2.03 2.80
N TRP A 249 -7.14 1.76 2.85
CA TRP A 249 -6.62 0.38 3.01
C TRP A 249 -6.16 0.00 4.42
N VAL A 250 -6.15 0.93 5.40
CA VAL A 250 -5.79 0.58 6.79
C VAL A 250 -6.64 -0.57 7.30
N LYS A 251 -6.01 -1.57 7.90
CA LYS A 251 -6.67 -2.74 8.48
C LYS A 251 -7.28 -2.41 9.85
N PRO A 252 -8.20 -3.23 10.38
CA PRO A 252 -8.83 -2.98 11.69
C PRO A 252 -7.85 -2.91 12.85
N ASP A 253 -6.70 -3.58 12.77
CA ASP A 253 -5.62 -3.54 13.74
C ASP A 253 -4.71 -2.31 13.62
N HIS A 254 -5.07 -1.36 12.73
CA HIS A 254 -4.35 -0.15 12.36
C HIS A 254 -3.09 -0.38 11.50
N THR A 255 -2.83 -1.60 11.06
CA THR A 255 -1.68 -1.87 10.19
C THR A 255 -2.01 -1.66 8.71
N GLN A 256 -0.97 -1.47 7.90
CA GLN A 256 -1.07 -1.49 6.44
C GLN A 256 -1.09 -2.92 5.90
N PRO A 257 -1.65 -3.14 4.69
CA PRO A 257 -1.46 -4.40 3.95
C PRO A 257 0.03 -4.65 3.65
N CYS A 258 0.45 -5.93 3.64
CA CYS A 258 1.83 -6.32 3.36
C CYS A 258 2.13 -6.50 1.85
N ASN A 259 1.29 -5.97 0.97
CA ASN A 259 1.44 -6.10 -0.48
C ASN A 259 2.72 -5.44 -0.99
N GLY A 260 3.35 -6.09 -1.97
CA GLY A 260 4.65 -5.64 -2.48
C GLY A 260 5.72 -5.66 -1.40
N ASP A 261 6.73 -4.81 -1.52
CA ASP A 261 7.80 -4.71 -0.52
C ASP A 261 7.32 -3.92 0.71
N SER A 262 6.38 -4.49 1.49
CA SER A 262 5.81 -3.83 2.66
C SER A 262 5.94 -4.67 3.92
N ASP A 263 6.31 -4.04 5.03
CA ASP A 263 6.24 -4.61 6.37
C ASP A 263 4.87 -4.34 7.01
N ARG A 264 4.50 -5.11 8.02
CA ARG A 264 3.32 -4.86 8.85
C ARG A 264 3.59 -3.67 9.77
N THR A 265 3.20 -2.47 9.33
CA THR A 265 3.48 -1.21 10.02
C THR A 265 2.19 -0.57 10.51
N ASP A 266 2.21 -0.02 11.73
CA ASP A 266 1.10 0.73 12.31
C ASP A 266 0.97 2.10 11.63
N LEU A 267 -0.13 2.34 10.96
CA LEU A 267 -0.38 3.58 10.22
C LEU A 267 -0.73 4.78 11.12
N ARG A 268 -0.97 4.57 12.42
CA ARG A 268 -1.18 5.69 13.36
C ARG A 268 0.05 6.60 13.44
N ASP A 269 1.25 6.04 13.21
CA ASP A 269 2.51 6.80 13.09
C ASP A 269 2.52 7.79 11.92
N VAL A 270 1.65 7.60 10.94
CA VAL A 270 1.48 8.47 9.77
C VAL A 270 0.25 9.35 9.93
N PHE A 271 -0.87 8.77 10.39
CA PHE A 271 -2.12 9.52 10.56
C PHE A 271 -2.00 10.63 11.59
N THR A 272 -1.25 10.42 12.67
CA THR A 272 -1.08 11.41 13.74
C THR A 272 -0.45 12.72 13.24
N PRO A 273 0.75 12.73 12.64
CA PRO A 273 1.33 13.95 12.09
C PRO A 273 0.53 14.48 10.88
N ALA A 274 -0.04 13.61 10.03
CA ALA A 274 -0.87 14.04 8.91
C ALA A 274 -2.12 14.78 9.39
N ALA A 275 -2.82 14.27 10.40
CA ALA A 275 -3.99 14.93 11.00
C ALA A 275 -3.65 16.33 11.49
N PHE A 276 -2.54 16.48 12.22
CA PHE A 276 -2.10 17.75 12.76
C PHE A 276 -1.73 18.76 11.67
N LEU A 277 -0.92 18.35 10.69
CA LEU A 277 -0.41 19.24 9.64
C LEU A 277 -1.50 19.62 8.62
N LEU A 278 -2.38 18.68 8.29
CA LEU A 278 -3.45 18.88 7.31
C LEU A 278 -4.76 19.40 7.93
N LYS A 279 -4.83 19.48 9.28
CA LYS A 279 -6.03 19.86 10.04
C LYS A 279 -7.26 19.03 9.65
N ASP A 280 -7.07 17.70 9.67
CA ASP A 280 -8.05 16.75 9.19
C ASP A 280 -8.65 15.91 10.32
N ARG A 281 -9.98 15.94 10.44
CA ARG A 281 -10.73 15.27 11.52
C ARG A 281 -10.85 13.75 11.35
N TYR A 282 -10.81 13.25 10.11
CA TYR A 282 -10.90 11.82 9.82
C TYR A 282 -9.54 11.15 10.06
N LEU A 283 -8.45 11.79 9.64
CA LEU A 283 -7.10 11.36 9.99
C LEU A 283 -6.87 11.46 11.50
N ARG A 284 -7.49 12.46 12.18
CA ARG A 284 -7.46 12.56 13.64
C ARG A 284 -8.14 11.38 14.33
N TYR A 285 -9.21 10.82 13.73
CA TYR A 285 -9.87 9.61 14.24
C TYR A 285 -8.98 8.37 14.06
N ALA A 286 -8.32 8.26 12.91
CA ALA A 286 -7.46 7.12 12.57
C ALA A 286 -6.10 7.15 13.28
N GLY A 287 -5.62 8.31 13.75
CA GLY A 287 -4.38 8.50 14.47
C GLY A 287 -4.47 8.10 15.95
N TYR A 288 -3.37 8.28 16.66
CA TYR A 288 -3.35 8.08 18.11
C TYR A 288 -4.26 9.08 18.84
N GLU A 289 -4.78 8.67 19.98
CA GLU A 289 -5.61 9.56 20.82
C GLU A 289 -4.81 10.78 21.34
N ARG A 290 -3.53 10.60 21.59
CA ARG A 290 -2.55 11.64 21.95
C ARG A 290 -1.36 11.56 21.01
N LEU A 291 -0.56 12.63 20.96
CA LEU A 291 0.70 12.54 20.22
C LEU A 291 1.55 11.43 20.82
N ASP A 292 2.04 10.54 19.95
CA ASP A 292 3.02 9.52 20.28
C ASP A 292 4.41 10.16 20.54
N PHE A 293 5.35 9.34 21.00
CA PHE A 293 6.68 9.78 21.37
C PHE A 293 7.39 10.55 20.24
N GLU A 294 7.40 9.99 19.02
CA GLU A 294 8.07 10.62 17.88
C GLU A 294 7.37 11.91 17.46
N SER A 295 6.04 11.90 17.40
CA SER A 295 5.24 13.08 17.05
C SER A 295 5.44 14.25 18.04
N VAL A 296 5.64 13.98 19.34
CA VAL A 296 5.96 15.03 20.31
C VAL A 296 7.32 15.67 20.01
N TRP A 297 8.33 14.85 19.68
CA TRP A 297 9.65 15.37 19.33
C TRP A 297 9.65 16.18 18.03
N GLU A 298 8.90 15.73 17.03
CA GLU A 298 8.85 16.39 15.72
C GLU A 298 8.02 17.66 15.72
N LEU A 299 6.85 17.65 16.37
CA LEU A 299 5.88 18.75 16.32
C LEU A 299 6.04 19.75 17.47
N GLY A 300 6.68 19.33 18.56
CA GLY A 300 6.86 20.13 19.77
C GLY A 300 5.73 19.98 20.80
N PRO A 301 5.98 20.34 22.07
CA PRO A 301 5.01 20.15 23.16
C PRO A 301 3.74 21.01 23.02
N GLU A 302 3.80 22.18 22.38
CA GLU A 302 2.64 23.03 22.12
C GLU A 302 1.67 22.35 21.16
N ALA A 303 2.18 21.55 20.21
CA ALA A 303 1.37 20.78 19.30
C ALA A 303 0.51 19.72 20.00
N ALA A 304 0.94 19.22 21.15
CA ALA A 304 0.17 18.22 21.90
C ALA A 304 -1.19 18.76 22.34
N MET A 305 -1.23 19.96 22.93
CA MET A 305 -2.48 20.61 23.34
C MET A 305 -3.38 20.93 22.14
N GLU A 306 -2.78 21.43 21.04
CA GLU A 306 -3.52 21.71 19.81
C GLU A 306 -4.11 20.42 19.23
N TYR A 307 -3.34 19.33 19.15
CA TYR A 307 -3.77 18.04 18.64
C TYR A 307 -4.90 17.42 19.48
N GLU A 308 -4.79 17.46 20.81
CA GLU A 308 -5.84 16.96 21.71
C GLU A 308 -7.15 17.77 21.58
N SER A 309 -7.05 19.07 21.27
CA SER A 309 -8.21 19.94 21.03
C SER A 309 -8.89 19.74 19.66
N MET A 310 -8.22 19.03 18.74
CA MET A 310 -8.76 18.81 17.39
C MET A 310 -10.00 17.91 17.44
N LYS A 311 -11.02 18.30 16.67
CA LYS A 311 -12.20 17.45 16.47
C LYS A 311 -11.81 16.16 15.77
N SER A 312 -12.25 15.03 16.32
CA SER A 312 -12.16 13.71 15.72
C SER A 312 -13.53 13.31 15.17
N ARG A 313 -13.56 12.67 14.01
CA ARG A 313 -14.79 12.14 13.41
C ARG A 313 -14.51 10.82 12.74
N GLU A 314 -15.28 9.79 13.07
CA GLU A 314 -15.26 8.51 12.39
C GLU A 314 -15.59 8.68 10.90
N PRO A 315 -14.82 8.07 9.97
CA PRO A 315 -15.17 8.09 8.55
C PRO A 315 -16.47 7.32 8.29
N GLU A 316 -17.32 7.88 7.43
CA GLU A 316 -18.61 7.26 7.08
C GLU A 316 -18.48 6.20 5.97
N GLN A 317 -17.37 6.24 5.22
CA GLN A 317 -17.17 5.40 4.07
C GLN A 317 -16.70 4.00 4.47
N LEU A 318 -17.54 2.99 4.20
CA LEU A 318 -17.25 1.58 4.48
C LEU A 318 -16.78 0.81 3.23
N PHE A 319 -16.76 1.45 2.08
CA PHE A 319 -16.24 0.91 0.84
C PHE A 319 -15.41 1.96 0.13
N SER A 320 -14.20 1.60 -0.24
CA SER A 320 -13.28 2.44 -1.00
C SER A 320 -12.94 1.80 -2.33
N SER A 321 -12.95 2.61 -3.40
CA SER A 321 -12.64 2.18 -4.76
C SER A 321 -11.54 3.07 -5.32
N MET A 322 -10.32 2.56 -5.30
CA MET A 322 -9.11 3.21 -5.83
C MET A 322 -8.80 2.62 -7.21
N VAL A 323 -9.56 3.05 -8.22
CA VAL A 323 -9.57 2.44 -9.57
C VAL A 323 -8.27 2.65 -10.34
N HIS A 324 -7.56 3.77 -10.11
CA HIS A 324 -6.31 4.07 -10.82
C HIS A 324 -5.17 3.17 -10.38
N SER A 325 -5.10 2.88 -9.09
CA SER A 325 -4.14 1.94 -8.53
C SER A 325 -4.62 0.49 -8.55
N GLY A 326 -5.93 0.27 -8.71
CA GLY A 326 -6.54 -1.06 -8.73
C GLY A 326 -6.67 -1.68 -7.35
N ASN A 327 -7.13 -0.90 -6.37
CA ASN A 327 -7.36 -1.36 -5.00
C ASN A 327 -8.80 -1.09 -4.58
N TRP A 328 -9.44 -2.06 -3.94
CA TRP A 328 -10.79 -1.95 -3.38
C TRP A 328 -10.80 -2.48 -1.96
N CYS A 329 -11.39 -1.71 -1.03
CA CYS A 329 -11.51 -2.11 0.36
C CYS A 329 -12.96 -2.06 0.79
N LEU A 330 -13.42 -3.10 1.47
CA LEU A 330 -14.74 -3.23 2.08
C LEU A 330 -14.56 -3.49 3.57
N ARG A 331 -15.34 -2.83 4.43
CA ARG A 331 -15.29 -3.00 5.88
C ARG A 331 -16.66 -2.95 6.52
N SER A 332 -16.83 -3.57 7.68
CA SER A 332 -18.06 -3.47 8.48
C SER A 332 -18.09 -2.21 9.35
N GLY A 333 -16.96 -1.63 9.65
CA GLY A 333 -16.80 -0.45 10.50
C GLY A 333 -15.35 0.00 10.61
N TRP A 334 -15.09 0.89 11.56
CA TRP A 334 -13.77 1.46 11.83
C TRP A 334 -13.19 1.02 13.18
N ARG A 335 -13.86 0.11 13.85
CA ARG A 335 -13.42 -0.41 15.14
C ARG A 335 -12.41 -1.53 14.93
N ARG A 336 -11.64 -1.81 15.98
CA ARG A 336 -10.62 -2.87 15.96
C ARG A 336 -11.20 -4.27 15.73
N ASP A 337 -12.46 -4.48 16.05
CA ASP A 337 -13.21 -5.73 15.88
C ASP A 337 -14.01 -5.78 14.55
N SER A 338 -13.73 -4.88 13.60
CA SER A 338 -14.43 -4.84 12.32
C SER A 338 -13.93 -5.90 11.36
N ASP A 339 -14.80 -6.29 10.41
CA ASP A 339 -14.40 -7.10 9.27
C ASP A 339 -13.78 -6.23 8.18
N TYR A 340 -12.89 -6.81 7.38
CA TYR A 340 -12.19 -6.11 6.32
C TYR A 340 -11.84 -7.05 5.17
N LEU A 341 -12.08 -6.61 3.94
CA LEU A 341 -11.63 -7.24 2.71
C LEU A 341 -10.85 -6.22 1.88
N HIS A 342 -9.66 -6.56 1.43
CA HIS A 342 -8.92 -5.83 0.41
C HIS A 342 -8.78 -6.69 -0.85
N PHE A 343 -9.07 -6.12 -2.01
CA PHE A 343 -8.88 -6.75 -3.31
C PHE A 343 -7.96 -5.89 -4.16
N LYS A 344 -6.93 -6.51 -4.76
CA LYS A 344 -5.93 -5.83 -5.57
C LYS A 344 -5.88 -6.37 -7.00
N CYS A 345 -6.05 -5.49 -7.98
CA CYS A 345 -5.85 -5.77 -9.41
C CYS A 345 -5.30 -4.51 -10.10
N GLY A 346 -4.07 -4.14 -9.77
CA GLY A 346 -3.39 -2.95 -10.27
C GLY A 346 -2.20 -3.24 -11.18
N SER A 347 -1.40 -2.22 -11.45
CA SER A 347 -0.10 -2.33 -12.11
C SER A 347 0.91 -3.05 -11.21
N LEU A 348 2.05 -3.47 -11.77
CA LEU A 348 3.14 -4.06 -10.96
C LEU A 348 3.73 -3.04 -9.98
N GLY A 349 3.87 -1.76 -10.41
CA GLY A 349 4.41 -0.71 -9.56
C GLY A 349 5.94 -0.68 -9.46
N GLY A 350 6.68 -1.13 -10.43
CA GLY A 350 8.13 -1.03 -10.44
C GLY A 350 8.85 -2.09 -9.60
N GLY A 351 10.05 -1.77 -9.11
CA GLY A 351 10.93 -2.71 -8.42
C GLY A 351 10.38 -3.24 -7.09
N HIS A 352 9.52 -2.48 -6.43
CA HIS A 352 8.91 -2.83 -5.15
C HIS A 352 7.60 -3.62 -5.28
N GLY A 353 7.01 -3.70 -6.47
CA GLY A 353 5.80 -4.47 -6.70
C GLY A 353 6.06 -5.98 -6.75
N HIS A 354 5.02 -6.77 -6.40
CA HIS A 354 5.00 -8.22 -6.46
C HIS A 354 4.03 -8.70 -7.55
N PHE A 355 4.01 -10.00 -7.83
CA PHE A 355 3.11 -10.60 -8.83
C PHE A 355 1.77 -10.96 -8.18
N ASP A 356 1.14 -9.96 -7.57
CA ASP A 356 -0.01 -10.03 -6.68
C ASP A 356 -1.34 -9.59 -7.33
N LYS A 357 -1.46 -9.69 -8.66
CA LYS A 357 -2.72 -9.35 -9.33
C LYS A 357 -3.81 -10.33 -8.96
N LEU A 358 -4.99 -9.80 -8.60
CA LEU A 358 -6.15 -10.53 -8.10
C LEU A 358 -6.00 -11.03 -6.66
N HIS A 359 -5.03 -10.49 -5.91
CA HIS A 359 -4.84 -10.81 -4.50
C HIS A 359 -6.01 -10.32 -3.64
N ILE A 360 -6.27 -11.04 -2.56
CA ILE A 360 -7.21 -10.68 -1.50
C ILE A 360 -6.57 -10.81 -0.12
N ASP A 361 -6.75 -9.78 0.74
CA ASP A 361 -6.59 -9.89 2.20
C ASP A 361 -7.97 -9.94 2.84
N LEU A 362 -8.11 -10.65 3.95
CA LEU A 362 -9.36 -10.76 4.69
C LEU A 362 -9.10 -10.73 6.19
N SER A 363 -9.79 -9.85 6.89
CA SER A 363 -9.86 -9.89 8.36
C SER A 363 -11.31 -10.06 8.80
N ILE A 364 -11.55 -10.91 9.79
CA ILE A 364 -12.86 -11.19 10.41
C ILE A 364 -12.74 -10.87 11.89
N HIS A 365 -13.68 -10.10 12.42
CA HIS A 365 -13.63 -9.61 13.81
C HIS A 365 -12.27 -9.00 14.20
N GLY A 366 -11.64 -8.30 13.24
CA GLY A 366 -10.36 -7.62 13.44
C GLY A 366 -9.13 -8.51 13.42
N GLU A 367 -9.29 -9.82 13.28
CA GLU A 367 -8.19 -10.77 13.12
C GLU A 367 -7.97 -11.11 11.65
N ASP A 368 -6.72 -11.08 11.21
CA ASP A 368 -6.36 -11.48 9.85
C ASP A 368 -6.60 -12.98 9.66
N VAL A 369 -7.33 -13.32 8.60
CA VAL A 369 -7.61 -14.69 8.15
C VAL A 369 -6.79 -15.01 6.91
N LEU A 370 -6.93 -14.20 5.84
CA LEU A 370 -6.07 -14.25 4.66
C LEU A 370 -5.07 -13.12 4.73
N ILE A 371 -3.80 -13.46 4.49
CA ILE A 371 -2.67 -12.55 4.57
C ILE A 371 -1.88 -12.52 3.26
N ASP A 372 -1.16 -11.44 3.02
CA ASP A 372 -0.02 -11.43 2.10
C ASP A 372 1.21 -12.01 2.80
N SER A 373 2.02 -12.79 2.08
CA SER A 373 3.23 -13.40 2.65
C SER A 373 4.34 -12.40 2.97
N GLY A 374 4.24 -11.15 2.49
CA GLY A 374 5.21 -10.09 2.77
C GLY A 374 6.44 -10.09 1.85
N ARG A 375 7.62 -9.67 2.36
CA ARG A 375 8.80 -9.43 1.50
C ARG A 375 10.12 -10.09 1.91
N TYR A 376 10.35 -10.36 3.16
CA TYR A 376 11.51 -10.91 3.83
C TYR A 376 12.85 -10.19 3.55
N THR A 377 13.40 -10.19 2.32
CA THR A 377 14.77 -9.73 2.03
C THR A 377 14.91 -9.06 0.67
N TYR A 378 15.95 -8.26 0.50
CA TYR A 378 16.40 -7.71 -0.78
C TYR A 378 17.64 -8.41 -1.37
N VAL A 379 18.21 -9.35 -0.64
CA VAL A 379 19.30 -10.17 -1.15
C VAL A 379 18.80 -11.04 -2.31
N ASP A 380 19.44 -10.95 -3.47
CA ASP A 380 19.05 -11.76 -4.64
C ASP A 380 19.23 -13.25 -4.36
N GLY A 381 18.14 -13.99 -4.48
CA GLY A 381 18.12 -15.41 -4.16
C GLY A 381 16.72 -16.02 -4.28
N SER A 382 16.61 -17.27 -3.88
CA SER A 382 15.36 -18.04 -3.97
C SER A 382 14.24 -17.43 -3.12
N LEU A 383 14.53 -16.98 -1.88
CA LEU A 383 13.54 -16.38 -0.99
C LEU A 383 13.03 -15.04 -1.55
N ARG A 384 13.93 -14.16 -2.06
CA ARG A 384 13.50 -12.92 -2.71
C ARG A 384 12.54 -13.20 -3.88
N ARG A 385 12.88 -14.19 -4.71
CA ARG A 385 12.03 -14.58 -5.85
C ARG A 385 10.71 -15.19 -5.40
N HIS A 386 10.74 -16.02 -4.34
CA HIS A 386 9.52 -16.61 -3.76
C HIS A 386 8.56 -15.52 -3.31
N PHE A 387 8.96 -14.57 -2.45
CA PHE A 387 8.09 -13.53 -1.94
C PHE A 387 7.53 -12.59 -3.04
N LYS A 388 8.22 -12.47 -4.17
CA LYS A 388 7.70 -11.73 -5.34
C LYS A 388 6.79 -12.56 -6.23
N SER A 389 6.81 -13.88 -6.12
CA SER A 389 6.10 -14.80 -7.01
C SER A 389 4.59 -14.76 -6.81
N ALA A 390 3.83 -15.12 -7.85
CA ALA A 390 2.38 -15.23 -7.76
C ALA A 390 1.95 -16.25 -6.68
N CYS A 391 2.72 -17.33 -6.52
CA CYS A 391 2.42 -18.37 -5.54
C CYS A 391 2.58 -17.92 -4.08
N ALA A 392 3.19 -16.77 -3.80
CA ALA A 392 3.28 -16.18 -2.46
C ALA A 392 2.08 -15.26 -2.11
N HIS A 393 1.05 -15.23 -2.94
CA HIS A 393 -0.11 -14.35 -2.77
C HIS A 393 -1.43 -15.11 -2.92
N ASN A 394 -2.53 -14.54 -2.46
CA ASN A 394 -3.87 -15.13 -2.55
C ASN A 394 -4.48 -14.92 -3.96
N VAL A 395 -3.90 -15.55 -4.95
CA VAL A 395 -4.23 -15.32 -6.38
C VAL A 395 -4.56 -16.62 -7.11
N PRO A 396 -5.26 -16.55 -8.26
CA PRO A 396 -5.36 -17.68 -9.18
C PRO A 396 -4.05 -17.84 -9.98
N VAL A 397 -3.61 -19.10 -10.17
CA VAL A 397 -2.43 -19.44 -10.96
C VAL A 397 -2.74 -20.52 -11.99
N VAL A 398 -1.95 -20.59 -13.08
CA VAL A 398 -2.06 -21.58 -14.15
C VAL A 398 -0.76 -22.38 -14.22
N ASP A 399 -0.87 -23.71 -14.18
CA ASP A 399 0.27 -24.66 -14.29
C ASP A 399 1.40 -24.40 -13.30
N TRP A 400 1.13 -23.74 -12.18
CA TRP A 400 2.13 -23.31 -11.19
C TRP A 400 3.25 -22.46 -11.79
N GLN A 401 2.95 -21.73 -12.87
CA GLN A 401 3.92 -20.91 -13.58
C GLN A 401 3.75 -19.42 -13.24
N GLU A 402 4.88 -18.74 -13.24
CA GLU A 402 4.91 -17.29 -13.08
C GLU A 402 4.47 -16.59 -14.38
N TYR A 403 3.56 -15.64 -14.26
CA TYR A 403 3.15 -14.79 -15.38
C TYR A 403 4.08 -13.58 -15.61
N THR A 404 5.04 -13.37 -14.70
CA THR A 404 6.08 -12.35 -14.76
C THR A 404 7.38 -12.98 -14.24
N GLN A 405 8.49 -12.81 -14.93
CA GLN A 405 9.77 -13.39 -14.54
C GLN A 405 10.59 -12.42 -13.70
N CYS A 406 10.97 -12.79 -12.50
CA CYS A 406 11.93 -12.08 -11.68
C CYS A 406 13.35 -12.34 -12.23
N THR A 407 14.00 -11.29 -12.74
CA THR A 407 15.36 -11.38 -13.30
C THR A 407 16.44 -10.87 -12.36
N GLY A 408 16.06 -10.34 -11.21
CA GLY A 408 16.91 -9.86 -10.12
C GLY A 408 16.03 -9.26 -9.02
N SER A 409 16.62 -8.85 -7.91
CA SER A 409 15.84 -8.30 -6.77
C SER A 409 14.92 -7.14 -7.14
N TRP A 410 15.28 -6.37 -8.19
CA TRP A 410 14.61 -5.15 -8.61
C TRP A 410 14.14 -5.17 -10.06
N SER A 411 14.44 -6.21 -10.80
CA SER A 411 14.19 -6.29 -12.23
C SER A 411 13.29 -7.45 -12.58
N VAL A 412 12.42 -7.23 -13.56
CA VAL A 412 11.46 -8.21 -14.05
C VAL A 412 11.40 -8.19 -15.58
N LYS A 413 10.95 -9.29 -16.16
CA LYS A 413 10.69 -9.42 -17.58
C LYS A 413 9.24 -9.90 -17.80
N GLY A 414 8.54 -9.29 -18.74
CA GLY A 414 7.18 -9.70 -19.12
C GLY A 414 6.16 -9.29 -18.04
N THR A 415 5.91 -8.00 -17.89
CA THR A 415 4.90 -7.50 -16.94
C THR A 415 3.49 -7.78 -17.43
N ALA A 416 2.64 -8.36 -16.58
CA ALA A 416 1.23 -8.53 -16.87
C ALA A 416 0.47 -7.20 -16.74
N CYS A 417 -0.47 -6.95 -17.66
CA CYS A 417 -1.42 -5.84 -17.55
C CYS A 417 -2.68 -6.29 -16.82
N ALA A 418 -3.17 -5.45 -15.90
CA ALA A 418 -4.51 -5.58 -15.34
C ALA A 418 -5.54 -5.10 -16.35
N ALA A 419 -6.72 -5.72 -16.38
CA ALA A 419 -7.81 -5.40 -17.29
C ALA A 419 -9.17 -5.74 -16.66
N GLY A 420 -10.26 -5.27 -17.26
CA GLY A 420 -11.61 -5.66 -16.90
C GLY A 420 -11.99 -5.40 -15.45
N GLN A 421 -11.40 -4.40 -14.83
CA GLN A 421 -11.72 -4.00 -13.46
C GLN A 421 -13.12 -3.42 -13.39
N GLN A 422 -13.96 -4.00 -12.54
CA GLN A 422 -15.35 -3.55 -12.35
C GLN A 422 -15.75 -3.70 -10.90
N TRP A 423 -16.68 -2.87 -10.45
CA TRP A 423 -17.30 -3.00 -9.15
C TRP A 423 -18.75 -2.50 -9.17
N CYS A 424 -19.54 -3.03 -8.28
CA CYS A 424 -20.92 -2.60 -8.07
C CYS A 424 -21.35 -2.87 -6.62
N ARG A 425 -22.16 -1.97 -6.07
CA ARG A 425 -22.81 -2.20 -4.76
C ARG A 425 -24.30 -2.00 -4.89
N LYS A 426 -25.08 -3.00 -4.43
CA LYS A 426 -26.54 -2.95 -4.41
C LYS A 426 -27.07 -3.67 -3.15
N GLY A 427 -27.70 -2.89 -2.27
CA GLY A 427 -28.11 -3.39 -0.97
C GLY A 427 -26.90 -3.92 -0.17
N GLU A 428 -26.98 -5.13 0.32
CA GLU A 428 -25.90 -5.81 1.04
C GLU A 428 -24.82 -6.43 0.12
N PHE A 429 -25.08 -6.49 -1.20
CA PHE A 429 -24.15 -7.11 -2.15
C PHE A 429 -23.09 -6.13 -2.62
N THR A 430 -21.84 -6.56 -2.56
CA THR A 430 -20.69 -5.89 -3.18
C THR A 430 -20.08 -6.83 -4.20
N PHE A 431 -20.01 -6.41 -5.45
CA PHE A 431 -19.37 -7.14 -6.56
C PHE A 431 -18.05 -6.46 -6.90
N LEU A 432 -16.98 -7.25 -6.99
CA LEU A 432 -15.65 -6.83 -7.44
C LEU A 432 -15.19 -7.78 -8.55
N GLN A 433 -14.52 -7.25 -9.56
CA GLN A 433 -13.91 -8.05 -10.63
C GLN A 433 -12.57 -7.47 -11.04
N GLY A 434 -11.63 -8.36 -11.34
CA GLY A 434 -10.39 -8.05 -12.01
C GLY A 434 -9.99 -9.16 -12.99
N THR A 435 -9.18 -8.79 -13.97
CA THR A 435 -8.61 -9.68 -14.98
C THR A 435 -7.16 -9.30 -15.18
N HIS A 436 -6.30 -10.23 -15.53
CA HIS A 436 -4.97 -9.91 -16.01
C HIS A 436 -4.56 -10.73 -17.23
N LEU A 437 -3.67 -10.16 -18.05
CA LEU A 437 -3.24 -10.72 -19.31
C LEU A 437 -1.94 -11.54 -19.18
N GLY A 438 -1.52 -11.89 -17.98
CA GLY A 438 -0.22 -12.51 -17.72
C GLY A 438 -0.03 -13.89 -18.30
N TYR A 439 -1.10 -14.68 -18.36
CA TYR A 439 -1.07 -16.04 -18.91
C TYR A 439 -1.46 -16.15 -20.39
N LEU A 440 -1.56 -15.03 -21.13
CA LEU A 440 -1.85 -15.08 -22.57
C LEU A 440 -0.79 -15.86 -23.34
N GLY A 441 0.46 -15.88 -22.88
CA GLY A 441 1.52 -16.72 -23.46
C GLY A 441 1.24 -18.23 -23.36
N ALA A 442 0.49 -18.66 -22.34
CA ALA A 442 -0.02 -20.02 -22.18
C ALA A 442 -1.40 -20.22 -22.84
N GLY A 443 -1.93 -19.19 -23.50
CA GLY A 443 -3.26 -19.24 -24.13
C GLY A 443 -4.41 -19.09 -23.15
N VAL A 444 -4.18 -18.61 -21.91
CA VAL A 444 -5.20 -18.51 -20.87
C VAL A 444 -5.39 -17.05 -20.43
N LEU A 445 -6.65 -16.64 -20.32
CA LEU A 445 -7.06 -15.40 -19.67
C LEU A 445 -7.61 -15.73 -18.29
N VAL A 446 -7.13 -15.04 -17.25
CA VAL A 446 -7.54 -15.26 -15.86
C VAL A 446 -8.36 -14.08 -15.35
N ASN A 447 -9.52 -14.40 -14.77
CA ASN A 447 -10.45 -13.43 -14.18
C ASN A 447 -10.85 -13.88 -12.78
N ARG A 448 -10.86 -12.97 -11.82
CA ARG A 448 -11.44 -13.18 -10.48
C ARG A 448 -12.64 -12.30 -10.29
N ARG A 449 -13.74 -12.88 -9.78
CA ARG A 449 -14.93 -12.20 -9.32
C ARG A 449 -15.13 -12.49 -7.84
N ILE A 450 -15.48 -11.48 -7.09
CA ILE A 450 -15.82 -11.59 -5.66
C ILE A 450 -17.20 -11.00 -5.48
N ILE A 451 -18.12 -11.79 -4.96
CA ILE A 451 -19.46 -11.36 -4.58
C ILE A 451 -19.55 -11.46 -3.06
N SER A 452 -19.47 -10.30 -2.39
CA SER A 452 -19.60 -10.21 -0.94
C SER A 452 -21.05 -9.98 -0.57
N ILE A 453 -21.53 -10.72 0.43
CA ILE A 453 -22.83 -10.55 1.13
C ILE A 453 -22.49 -9.98 2.50
N GLY A 454 -22.82 -8.71 2.73
CA GLY A 454 -22.27 -7.98 3.85
C GLY A 454 -20.75 -7.93 3.80
N THR A 455 -20.09 -8.25 4.92
CA THR A 455 -18.63 -8.21 5.08
C THR A 455 -18.01 -9.54 5.51
N ARG A 456 -18.80 -10.60 5.69
CA ARG A 456 -18.35 -11.90 6.21
C ARG A 456 -18.48 -13.05 5.24
N ILE A 457 -19.35 -12.94 4.24
CA ILE A 457 -19.56 -14.01 3.26
C ILE A 457 -19.07 -13.53 1.90
N HIS A 458 -18.17 -14.28 1.29
CA HIS A 458 -17.58 -13.94 0.02
C HIS A 458 -17.59 -15.13 -0.93
N VAL A 459 -18.28 -15.01 -2.06
CA VAL A 459 -18.24 -15.97 -3.14
C VAL A 459 -17.11 -15.56 -4.09
N VAL A 460 -16.00 -16.30 -4.06
CA VAL A 460 -14.83 -16.09 -4.92
C VAL A 460 -14.93 -17.02 -6.13
N VAL A 461 -14.93 -16.44 -7.31
CA VAL A 461 -15.07 -17.16 -8.59
C VAL A 461 -13.90 -16.81 -9.49
N ASP A 462 -13.03 -17.78 -9.75
CA ASP A 462 -11.93 -17.64 -10.70
C ASP A 462 -12.27 -18.33 -12.02
N GLY A 463 -12.29 -17.54 -13.09
CA GLY A 463 -12.51 -18.02 -14.45
C GLY A 463 -11.21 -18.09 -15.23
N PHE A 464 -10.92 -19.25 -15.79
CA PHE A 464 -9.77 -19.52 -16.64
C PHE A 464 -10.29 -19.77 -18.06
N TYR A 465 -10.11 -18.79 -18.94
CA TYR A 465 -10.62 -18.81 -20.32
C TYR A 465 -9.47 -19.09 -21.26
N GLY A 466 -9.45 -20.25 -21.89
CA GLY A 466 -8.32 -20.59 -22.77
C GLY A 466 -8.53 -21.83 -23.62
N GLN A 467 -7.42 -22.32 -24.14
CA GLN A 467 -7.35 -23.57 -24.95
C GLN A 467 -6.25 -24.45 -24.34
N GLY A 468 -6.37 -25.75 -24.54
CA GLY A 468 -5.45 -26.73 -23.98
C GLY A 468 -5.93 -27.28 -22.64
N SER A 469 -5.14 -28.19 -22.05
CA SER A 469 -5.36 -28.70 -20.69
C SER A 469 -4.38 -28.02 -19.74
N HIS A 470 -4.89 -27.44 -18.68
CA HIS A 470 -4.12 -26.69 -17.70
C HIS A 470 -4.52 -27.09 -16.29
N VAL A 471 -3.59 -27.01 -15.37
CA VAL A 471 -3.87 -27.05 -13.93
C VAL A 471 -4.20 -25.63 -13.48
N CYS A 472 -5.47 -25.39 -13.16
CA CYS A 472 -5.97 -24.14 -12.62
C CYS A 472 -6.01 -24.22 -11.10
N SER A 473 -5.45 -23.24 -10.41
CA SER A 473 -5.37 -23.27 -8.93
C SER A 473 -5.76 -21.94 -8.30
N GLN A 474 -6.42 -22.01 -7.14
CA GLN A 474 -6.62 -20.90 -6.20
C GLN A 474 -5.66 -21.08 -5.02
N ILE A 475 -4.96 -20.05 -4.62
CA ILE A 475 -4.01 -20.08 -3.50
C ILE A 475 -4.56 -19.22 -2.36
N PHE A 476 -4.47 -19.74 -1.12
CA PHE A 476 -4.95 -19.09 0.10
C PHE A 476 -3.90 -19.20 1.19
N HIS A 477 -3.17 -18.10 1.47
CA HIS A 477 -2.23 -17.98 2.59
C HIS A 477 -3.00 -17.55 3.84
N LEU A 478 -2.97 -18.39 4.86
CA LEU A 478 -3.68 -18.17 6.10
C LEU A 478 -2.73 -17.62 7.17
N ASN A 479 -3.28 -16.87 8.11
CA ASN A 479 -2.49 -16.27 9.17
C ASN A 479 -1.83 -17.35 10.05
N PRO A 480 -0.49 -17.35 10.24
CA PRO A 480 0.22 -18.33 11.07
C PRO A 480 -0.16 -18.28 12.55
N ALA A 481 -0.83 -17.21 13.02
CA ALA A 481 -1.32 -17.13 14.40
C ALA A 481 -2.46 -18.11 14.71
N GLY A 482 -3.17 -18.60 13.69
CA GLY A 482 -4.25 -19.58 13.82
C GLY A 482 -3.83 -20.99 13.40
N THR A 483 -4.80 -21.90 13.36
CA THR A 483 -4.62 -23.27 12.86
C THR A 483 -5.55 -23.54 11.68
N THR A 484 -5.12 -24.42 10.78
CA THR A 484 -5.87 -24.77 9.58
C THR A 484 -6.10 -26.26 9.51
N GLU A 485 -7.32 -26.67 9.15
CA GLU A 485 -7.67 -28.08 8.90
C GLU A 485 -8.54 -28.21 7.64
N ILE A 486 -8.41 -29.36 6.95
CA ILE A 486 -9.27 -29.72 5.80
C ILE A 486 -10.25 -30.81 6.19
N LYS A 487 -11.54 -30.60 5.91
CA LYS A 487 -12.63 -31.57 6.12
C LYS A 487 -13.48 -31.68 4.83
N GLY A 488 -13.25 -32.73 4.07
CA GLY A 488 -13.96 -32.92 2.80
C GLY A 488 -13.60 -31.86 1.76
N ASN A 489 -14.60 -31.10 1.32
CA ASN A 489 -14.43 -29.99 0.38
C ASN A 489 -14.34 -28.62 1.08
N THR A 490 -14.12 -28.58 2.36
CA THR A 490 -14.02 -27.33 3.14
C THR A 490 -12.73 -27.35 3.93
N PHE A 491 -11.99 -26.25 3.92
CA PHE A 491 -10.94 -26.00 4.88
C PHE A 491 -11.34 -24.89 5.84
N PHE A 492 -10.83 -24.95 7.05
CA PHE A 492 -11.18 -24.04 8.14
C PHE A 492 -9.93 -23.36 8.67
N TYR A 493 -10.06 -22.08 8.96
CA TYR A 493 -9.12 -21.31 9.76
C TYR A 493 -9.73 -21.13 11.16
N HIS A 494 -8.92 -21.41 12.21
CA HIS A 494 -9.29 -21.24 13.60
C HIS A 494 -8.30 -20.29 14.27
N GLY A 495 -8.71 -19.04 14.41
CA GLY A 495 -7.97 -18.00 15.09
C GLY A 495 -8.39 -17.82 16.55
N THR A 496 -7.97 -16.72 17.14
CA THR A 496 -8.30 -16.35 18.52
C THR A 496 -9.66 -15.64 18.61
N ALA A 497 -9.91 -14.68 17.71
CA ALA A 497 -11.12 -13.87 17.64
C ALA A 497 -11.98 -14.20 16.41
N ALA A 498 -11.43 -14.87 15.42
CA ALA A 498 -12.08 -15.20 14.17
C ALA A 498 -12.01 -16.69 13.85
N GLU A 499 -13.07 -17.18 13.23
CA GLU A 499 -13.07 -18.45 12.50
C GLU A 499 -13.55 -18.20 11.07
N ALA A 500 -13.04 -18.97 10.11
CA ALA A 500 -13.53 -18.93 8.74
C ALA A 500 -13.59 -20.31 8.11
N GLY A 501 -14.66 -20.57 7.37
CA GLY A 501 -14.83 -21.75 6.54
C GLY A 501 -14.71 -21.41 5.06
N PHE A 502 -13.92 -22.17 4.33
CA PHE A 502 -13.71 -22.03 2.90
C PHE A 502 -14.30 -23.25 2.20
N THR A 503 -15.52 -23.16 1.73
CA THR A 503 -16.22 -24.26 1.08
C THR A 503 -15.94 -24.22 -0.43
N VAL A 504 -15.20 -25.22 -0.90
CA VAL A 504 -14.89 -25.41 -2.33
C VAL A 504 -16.06 -26.08 -3.02
N LEU A 505 -16.64 -25.38 -3.99
CA LEU A 505 -17.80 -25.87 -4.75
C LEU A 505 -17.42 -26.38 -6.14
N THR A 506 -16.14 -26.34 -6.49
CA THR A 506 -15.62 -26.83 -7.78
C THR A 506 -15.56 -28.35 -7.79
N PRO A 507 -16.34 -29.05 -8.65
CA PRO A 507 -16.31 -30.50 -8.69
C PRO A 507 -14.94 -31.03 -9.12
N GLY A 508 -14.46 -32.05 -8.39
CA GLY A 508 -13.17 -32.69 -8.70
C GLY A 508 -11.93 -31.87 -8.40
N ALA A 509 -12.06 -30.77 -7.66
CA ALA A 509 -10.90 -30.02 -7.18
C ALA A 509 -10.19 -30.80 -6.06
N ALA A 510 -8.85 -30.79 -6.10
CA ALA A 510 -7.98 -31.27 -5.03
C ALA A 510 -7.63 -30.12 -4.09
N LEU A 511 -7.61 -30.39 -2.77
CA LEU A 511 -7.18 -29.46 -1.74
C LEU A 511 -5.89 -29.99 -1.12
N GLU A 512 -4.87 -29.14 -1.06
CA GLU A 512 -3.59 -29.45 -0.42
C GLU A 512 -3.26 -28.35 0.59
N LEU A 513 -2.79 -28.78 1.77
CA LEU A 513 -2.33 -27.88 2.85
C LEU A 513 -0.83 -28.07 3.00
N GLU A 514 -0.09 -26.97 2.93
CA GLU A 514 1.35 -26.95 3.12
C GLU A 514 1.77 -25.76 4.01
N GLU A 515 2.99 -25.80 4.52
CA GLU A 515 3.60 -24.67 5.22
C GLU A 515 4.45 -23.88 4.22
N THR A 516 4.25 -22.57 4.16
CA THR A 516 4.97 -21.69 3.26
C THR A 516 5.63 -20.53 4.01
N PRO A 517 6.71 -19.94 3.47
CA PRO A 517 7.37 -18.80 4.09
C PRO A 517 6.46 -17.57 4.21
N VAL A 518 6.46 -16.95 5.39
CA VAL A 518 5.77 -15.69 5.69
C VAL A 518 6.74 -14.73 6.36
N SER A 519 6.66 -13.44 6.06
CA SER A 519 7.52 -12.41 6.63
C SER A 519 6.75 -11.10 6.81
N PHE A 520 6.32 -10.83 8.01
CA PHE A 520 5.66 -9.56 8.36
C PHE A 520 6.65 -8.39 8.53
N HIS A 521 7.93 -8.70 8.73
CA HIS A 521 9.00 -7.70 8.88
C HIS A 521 10.28 -8.15 8.18
N TYR A 522 11.03 -7.17 7.69
CA TYR A 522 12.30 -7.43 7.01
C TYR A 522 13.24 -8.31 7.84
N ASN A 523 13.81 -9.35 7.21
CA ASN A 523 14.70 -10.36 7.82
C ASN A 523 14.07 -11.17 8.97
N GLN A 524 12.75 -11.18 9.13
CA GLN A 524 12.03 -12.06 10.04
C GLN A 524 11.24 -13.07 9.22
N LEU A 525 11.58 -14.35 9.35
CA LEU A 525 10.97 -15.44 8.59
C LEU A 525 10.24 -16.38 9.54
N GLU A 526 9.00 -16.68 9.20
CA GLU A 526 8.19 -17.72 9.85
C GLU A 526 7.53 -18.61 8.80
N GLN A 527 6.85 -19.67 9.24
CA GLN A 527 6.08 -20.56 8.38
C GLN A 527 4.59 -20.32 8.66
N GLY A 528 3.80 -20.31 7.61
CA GLY A 528 2.35 -20.15 7.71
C GLY A 528 1.61 -21.13 6.81
N PRO A 529 0.36 -21.51 7.18
CA PRO A 529 -0.43 -22.45 6.41
C PRO A 529 -0.87 -21.84 5.08
N CYS A 530 -0.71 -22.60 4.01
CA CYS A 530 -1.17 -22.27 2.68
C CYS A 530 -2.05 -23.42 2.16
N VAL A 531 -3.25 -23.09 1.71
CA VAL A 531 -4.13 -24.05 1.05
C VAL A 531 -4.19 -23.75 -0.43
N SER A 532 -3.84 -24.74 -1.25
CA SER A 532 -4.07 -24.72 -2.68
C SER A 532 -5.31 -25.55 -3.03
N VAL A 533 -6.15 -24.99 -3.90
CA VAL A 533 -7.30 -25.65 -4.50
C VAL A 533 -7.02 -25.78 -5.98
N SER A 534 -6.81 -27.00 -6.48
CA SER A 534 -6.35 -27.23 -7.84
C SER A 534 -7.33 -28.11 -8.64
N ARG A 535 -7.51 -27.80 -9.92
CA ARG A 535 -8.29 -28.60 -10.86
C ARG A 535 -7.64 -28.60 -12.23
N GLU A 536 -7.54 -29.78 -12.84
CA GLU A 536 -7.24 -29.89 -14.26
C GLU A 536 -8.49 -29.56 -15.09
N GLY A 537 -8.35 -28.73 -16.11
CA GLY A 537 -9.42 -28.32 -16.98
C GLY A 537 -8.96 -27.99 -18.40
N SER A 538 -9.87 -28.10 -19.35
CA SER A 538 -9.65 -27.72 -20.74
C SER A 538 -10.69 -26.71 -21.18
N LEU A 539 -10.36 -25.81 -22.12
CA LEU A 539 -11.18 -24.70 -22.57
C LEU A 539 -11.47 -23.70 -21.45
N PHE A 540 -12.72 -23.59 -21.01
CA PHE A 540 -13.09 -22.76 -19.86
C PHE A 540 -13.19 -23.61 -18.60
N THR A 541 -12.52 -23.14 -17.54
CA THR A 541 -12.61 -23.72 -16.19
C THR A 541 -13.05 -22.64 -15.21
N SER A 542 -14.10 -22.90 -14.43
CA SER A 542 -14.53 -22.07 -13.31
C SER A 542 -14.16 -22.74 -11.99
N MET A 543 -13.61 -21.98 -11.06
CA MET A 543 -13.34 -22.42 -9.69
C MET A 543 -14.09 -21.53 -8.71
N VAL A 544 -14.92 -22.14 -7.88
CA VAL A 544 -15.79 -21.44 -6.92
C VAL A 544 -15.45 -21.87 -5.51
N THR A 545 -15.07 -20.89 -4.68
CA THR A 545 -14.87 -21.05 -3.23
C THR A 545 -15.71 -20.03 -2.49
N VAL A 546 -16.49 -20.46 -1.52
CA VAL A 546 -17.28 -19.58 -0.64
C VAL A 546 -16.57 -19.49 0.69
N ILE A 547 -16.20 -18.25 1.07
CA ILE A 547 -15.60 -17.92 2.36
C ILE A 547 -16.71 -17.42 3.27
N ALA A 548 -16.86 -18.02 4.45
CA ALA A 548 -17.79 -17.58 5.47
C ALA A 548 -17.05 -17.36 6.79
N GLY A 549 -17.10 -16.12 7.31
CA GLY A 549 -16.43 -15.71 8.54
C GLY A 549 -17.36 -15.74 9.75
N TYR A 550 -16.81 -16.11 10.92
CA TYR A 550 -17.54 -16.26 12.17
C TYR A 550 -16.75 -15.63 13.33
N GLY A 551 -17.48 -15.09 14.31
CA GLY A 551 -16.91 -14.47 15.52
C GLY A 551 -16.56 -15.45 16.63
N GLY A 552 -16.71 -16.76 16.41
CA GLY A 552 -16.40 -17.80 17.38
C GLY A 552 -17.02 -19.16 17.08
N LYS A 553 -16.72 -20.15 17.93
CA LYS A 553 -17.12 -21.55 17.73
C LYS A 553 -18.63 -21.81 17.87
N ASP A 554 -19.32 -20.95 18.59
CA ASP A 554 -20.76 -21.11 18.91
C ASP A 554 -21.67 -20.40 17.89
N GLU A 555 -21.10 -19.68 16.90
CA GLU A 555 -21.88 -19.00 15.85
C GLU A 555 -22.43 -20.04 14.85
N GLU A 556 -23.68 -19.86 14.40
CA GLU A 556 -24.33 -20.76 13.45
C GLU A 556 -23.55 -20.79 12.13
N ARG A 557 -23.23 -21.99 11.66
CA ARG A 557 -22.46 -22.17 10.43
C ARG A 557 -23.36 -22.06 9.20
N CYS A 558 -22.88 -21.36 8.16
CA CYS A 558 -23.55 -21.30 6.88
C CYS A 558 -23.72 -22.69 6.27
N SER A 559 -24.93 -22.99 5.79
CA SER A 559 -25.14 -24.09 4.85
C SER A 559 -24.94 -23.60 3.43
N ILE A 560 -23.94 -24.15 2.74
CA ILE A 560 -23.51 -23.70 1.42
C ILE A 560 -23.63 -24.87 0.44
N ARG A 561 -24.36 -24.67 -0.67
CA ARG A 561 -24.52 -25.70 -1.70
C ARG A 561 -24.66 -25.11 -3.09
N ARG A 562 -24.25 -25.87 -4.10
CA ARG A 562 -24.59 -25.58 -5.48
C ARG A 562 -26.06 -25.87 -5.74
N VAL A 563 -26.65 -25.11 -6.64
CA VAL A 563 -28.00 -25.37 -7.16
C VAL A 563 -27.99 -25.43 -8.68
N PRO A 564 -28.85 -26.28 -9.30
CA PRO A 564 -28.94 -26.36 -10.76
C PRO A 564 -29.38 -25.03 -11.37
N VAL A 565 -28.78 -24.70 -12.51
CA VAL A 565 -29.14 -23.54 -13.30
C VAL A 565 -29.83 -23.98 -14.56
N ILE A 566 -30.88 -23.29 -14.94
CA ILE A 566 -31.70 -23.63 -16.12
C ILE A 566 -31.80 -22.43 -17.09
N ALA A 567 -31.94 -22.70 -18.35
CA ALA A 567 -32.44 -21.78 -19.37
C ALA A 567 -33.98 -21.84 -19.36
N PRO A 568 -34.69 -20.87 -18.73
CA PRO A 568 -36.11 -21.03 -18.43
C PRO A 568 -37.01 -21.13 -19.63
N VAL A 569 -36.63 -20.55 -20.79
CA VAL A 569 -37.40 -20.63 -22.04
C VAL A 569 -37.43 -22.04 -22.59
N THR A 570 -36.32 -22.78 -22.54
CA THR A 570 -36.21 -24.14 -23.05
C THR A 570 -36.40 -25.23 -21.98
N GLY A 571 -36.28 -24.87 -20.71
CA GLY A 571 -36.23 -25.81 -19.59
C GLY A 571 -34.93 -26.60 -19.50
N ARG A 572 -33.92 -26.31 -20.34
CA ARG A 572 -32.62 -27.00 -20.38
C ARG A 572 -31.79 -26.65 -19.14
N GLN A 573 -31.25 -27.65 -18.47
CA GLN A 573 -30.24 -27.44 -17.45
C GLN A 573 -28.93 -27.00 -18.11
N LEU A 574 -28.32 -25.97 -17.55
CA LEU A 574 -27.02 -25.43 -17.98
C LEU A 574 -25.88 -26.16 -17.24
N GLY A 575 -24.81 -26.43 -17.97
CA GLY A 575 -23.59 -26.98 -17.35
C GLY A 575 -22.76 -25.94 -16.65
N ASP A 576 -21.80 -26.38 -15.83
CA ASP A 576 -20.91 -25.50 -15.02
C ASP A 576 -20.11 -24.51 -15.86
N GLN A 577 -19.79 -24.88 -17.12
CA GLN A 577 -19.11 -24.00 -18.08
C GLN A 577 -20.03 -22.92 -18.66
N GLU A 578 -21.33 -23.06 -18.49
CA GLU A 578 -22.33 -22.11 -19.00
C GLU A 578 -22.82 -21.18 -17.87
N ALA A 579 -23.18 -21.76 -16.71
CA ALA A 579 -23.63 -20.99 -15.56
C ALA A 579 -23.53 -21.81 -14.27
N GLU A 580 -23.33 -21.11 -13.16
CA GLU A 580 -23.24 -21.67 -11.81
C GLU A 580 -24.12 -20.89 -10.86
N ALA A 581 -24.67 -21.57 -9.87
CA ALA A 581 -25.44 -20.93 -8.80
C ALA A 581 -25.09 -21.54 -7.43
N VAL A 582 -25.01 -20.65 -6.46
CA VAL A 582 -24.70 -20.99 -5.05
C VAL A 582 -25.82 -20.52 -4.17
N ARG A 583 -26.35 -21.43 -3.36
CA ARG A 583 -27.30 -21.15 -2.27
C ARG A 583 -26.56 -21.12 -0.95
N ILE A 584 -26.77 -20.06 -0.18
CA ILE A 584 -26.17 -19.85 1.14
C ILE A 584 -27.29 -19.60 2.13
N LEU A 585 -27.28 -20.34 3.25
CA LEU A 585 -28.29 -20.23 4.33
C LEU A 585 -27.57 -19.96 5.63
N GLU A 586 -28.00 -18.95 6.38
CA GLU A 586 -27.48 -18.58 7.71
C GLU A 586 -28.55 -17.84 8.51
N GLY A 587 -28.80 -18.24 9.75
CA GLY A 587 -29.65 -17.50 10.68
C GLY A 587 -31.07 -17.20 10.16
N GLY A 588 -31.62 -18.07 9.30
CA GLY A 588 -32.92 -17.86 8.65
C GLY A 588 -32.89 -16.99 7.41
N HIS A 589 -31.74 -16.45 7.04
CA HIS A 589 -31.52 -15.79 5.75
C HIS A 589 -31.18 -16.80 4.65
N SER A 590 -31.57 -16.48 3.43
CA SER A 590 -31.33 -17.32 2.24
C SER A 590 -30.88 -16.44 1.09
N TRP A 591 -29.64 -16.62 0.69
CA TRP A 591 -29.08 -15.90 -0.47
C TRP A 591 -28.84 -16.85 -1.63
N LEU A 592 -29.08 -16.35 -2.83
CA LEU A 592 -28.77 -17.01 -4.08
C LEU A 592 -27.82 -16.13 -4.89
N VAL A 593 -26.66 -16.66 -5.27
CA VAL A 593 -25.70 -16.01 -6.17
C VAL A 593 -25.63 -16.82 -7.45
N VAL A 594 -25.78 -16.15 -8.60
CA VAL A 594 -25.78 -16.80 -9.93
C VAL A 594 -24.73 -16.12 -10.82
N ILE A 595 -23.87 -16.92 -11.42
CA ILE A 595 -22.83 -16.50 -12.35
C ILE A 595 -23.12 -17.11 -13.72
N ASN A 596 -23.29 -16.26 -14.73
CA ASN A 596 -23.45 -16.65 -16.12
C ASN A 596 -22.11 -16.46 -16.86
N HIS A 597 -21.52 -17.54 -17.30
CA HIS A 597 -20.22 -17.53 -18.00
C HIS A 597 -20.39 -17.43 -19.55
N ARG A 598 -21.60 -17.57 -20.03
CA ARG A 598 -21.85 -17.54 -21.48
C ARG A 598 -21.55 -16.17 -22.05
N GLU A 599 -20.78 -16.13 -23.13
CA GLU A 599 -20.73 -14.97 -23.99
C GLU A 599 -22.02 -14.90 -24.78
N THR A 600 -22.98 -14.14 -24.28
CA THR A 600 -24.23 -13.95 -25.01
C THR A 600 -24.07 -12.72 -25.90
N GLY A 601 -24.11 -12.92 -27.18
CA GLY A 601 -24.25 -11.84 -28.18
C GLY A 601 -25.60 -11.13 -28.08
N THR A 602 -26.49 -11.64 -27.24
CA THR A 602 -27.78 -11.05 -26.89
C THR A 602 -28.01 -11.23 -25.41
N ASP A 603 -28.18 -10.16 -24.68
CA ASP A 603 -28.57 -10.12 -23.26
C ASP A 603 -29.99 -10.67 -23.03
N SER A 604 -30.56 -11.41 -24.01
CA SER A 604 -31.95 -11.82 -24.03
C SER A 604 -32.23 -13.18 -23.40
N GLU A 605 -31.21 -13.93 -22.96
CA GLU A 605 -31.44 -15.22 -22.32
C GLU A 605 -31.54 -15.12 -20.81
N TYR A 606 -32.76 -15.27 -20.31
CA TYR A 606 -33.01 -15.41 -18.87
C TYR A 606 -32.32 -16.65 -18.30
N ILE A 607 -31.87 -16.53 -17.07
CA ILE A 607 -31.36 -17.65 -16.27
C ILE A 607 -32.29 -17.87 -15.09
N GLY A 608 -32.53 -19.12 -14.76
CA GLY A 608 -33.30 -19.55 -13.60
C GLY A 608 -32.48 -20.45 -12.70
N ALA A 609 -32.55 -20.23 -11.40
CA ALA A 609 -31.99 -21.09 -10.38
C ALA A 609 -32.91 -21.08 -9.16
N ASP A 610 -33.24 -22.25 -8.63
CA ASP A 610 -34.07 -22.44 -7.42
C ASP A 610 -35.40 -21.65 -7.46
N GLY A 611 -36.06 -21.57 -8.63
CA GLY A 611 -37.31 -20.83 -8.81
C GLY A 611 -37.18 -19.30 -8.97
N CYS A 612 -35.98 -18.77 -8.88
CA CYS A 612 -35.66 -17.34 -9.07
C CYS A 612 -35.13 -17.12 -10.51
N TYR A 613 -35.38 -15.94 -11.06
CA TYR A 613 -35.04 -15.65 -12.46
C TYR A 613 -34.35 -14.31 -12.61
N GLY A 614 -33.47 -14.20 -13.59
CA GLY A 614 -32.77 -12.96 -13.88
C GLY A 614 -32.16 -12.93 -15.27
N LEU A 615 -31.68 -11.76 -15.64
CA LEU A 615 -30.96 -11.49 -16.89
C LEU A 615 -29.71 -10.69 -16.51
N GLY A 616 -28.54 -11.25 -16.73
CA GLY A 616 -27.25 -10.64 -16.39
C GLY A 616 -26.13 -11.66 -16.29
N ARG A 617 -24.89 -11.20 -16.15
CA ARG A 617 -23.72 -12.06 -15.97
C ARG A 617 -23.49 -12.46 -14.52
N VAL A 618 -23.68 -11.53 -13.59
CA VAL A 618 -23.62 -11.79 -12.16
C VAL A 618 -24.89 -11.25 -11.51
N MET A 619 -25.58 -12.10 -10.78
CA MET A 619 -26.85 -11.78 -10.15
C MET A 619 -26.89 -12.34 -8.74
N ALA A 620 -27.59 -11.65 -7.84
CA ALA A 620 -27.80 -12.10 -6.48
C ALA A 620 -29.21 -11.81 -5.99
N LEU A 621 -29.68 -12.56 -5.01
CA LEU A 621 -30.99 -12.40 -4.37
C LEU A 621 -30.87 -12.67 -2.88
N ASP A 622 -31.45 -11.77 -2.06
CA ASP A 622 -31.84 -12.06 -0.69
C ASP A 622 -33.34 -12.39 -0.67
N GLU A 623 -33.69 -13.63 -0.36
CA GLU A 623 -35.09 -14.07 -0.34
C GLU A 623 -35.89 -13.45 0.82
N ALA A 624 -35.23 -13.06 1.91
CA ALA A 624 -35.92 -12.42 3.03
C ALA A 624 -36.38 -11.01 2.66
N ALA A 625 -35.55 -10.26 1.87
CA ALA A 625 -35.91 -8.94 1.36
C ALA A 625 -37.00 -8.97 0.29
N CYS A 626 -37.21 -10.14 -0.36
CA CYS A 626 -38.22 -10.29 -1.42
C CYS A 626 -39.60 -10.66 -0.91
N LYS A 627 -39.75 -11.10 0.34
CA LYS A 627 -41.04 -11.40 0.95
C LYS A 627 -41.80 -10.10 1.23
N GLY A 628 -42.48 -9.58 0.21
CA GLY A 628 -43.27 -8.34 0.30
C GLY A 628 -43.21 -7.44 -0.93
N GLN A 629 -42.42 -7.80 -1.93
CA GLN A 629 -42.42 -7.09 -3.22
C GLN A 629 -43.28 -7.84 -4.23
N ASP A 630 -44.46 -7.31 -4.56
CA ASP A 630 -45.37 -7.75 -5.63
C ASP A 630 -44.77 -7.48 -7.03
N GLY A 631 -43.59 -8.02 -7.33
CA GLY A 631 -42.85 -7.79 -8.56
C GLY A 631 -42.25 -9.06 -9.13
N GLY A 632 -43.10 -10.05 -9.40
CA GLY A 632 -42.66 -11.23 -10.13
C GLY A 632 -42.26 -10.87 -11.58
N MET A 633 -41.25 -11.51 -12.11
CA MET A 633 -40.78 -11.33 -13.48
C MET A 633 -41.59 -12.23 -14.41
N ASP A 634 -42.29 -11.61 -15.37
CA ASP A 634 -42.93 -12.38 -16.44
C ASP A 634 -41.85 -12.95 -17.39
N ILE A 635 -41.83 -14.27 -17.50
CA ILE A 635 -40.92 -14.98 -18.42
C ILE A 635 -41.68 -15.23 -19.73
N PRO A 636 -41.15 -14.75 -20.87
CA PRO A 636 -41.79 -15.02 -22.15
C PRO A 636 -41.99 -16.54 -22.38
N GLY A 637 -43.26 -16.95 -22.54
CA GLY A 637 -43.62 -18.34 -22.84
C GLY A 637 -43.84 -19.25 -21.59
N ARG A 638 -43.88 -18.73 -20.38
CA ARG A 638 -44.24 -19.47 -19.15
C ARG A 638 -45.37 -18.78 -18.38
N THR A 639 -46.30 -19.60 -17.85
CA THR A 639 -47.29 -19.16 -16.84
C THR A 639 -46.66 -19.29 -15.47
N GLY A 640 -46.25 -18.18 -14.88
CA GLY A 640 -45.74 -18.11 -13.49
C GLY A 640 -44.72 -17.00 -13.31
N THR A 641 -44.86 -16.27 -12.21
CA THR A 641 -43.96 -15.22 -11.79
C THR A 641 -43.06 -15.77 -10.69
N GLY A 642 -41.75 -15.59 -10.80
CA GLY A 642 -40.78 -15.90 -9.74
C GLY A 642 -40.03 -14.66 -9.28
N PRO A 643 -39.38 -14.68 -8.09
CA PRO A 643 -38.56 -13.57 -7.60
C PRO A 643 -37.50 -13.17 -8.63
N ARG A 644 -37.35 -11.86 -8.80
CA ARG A 644 -36.34 -11.29 -9.72
C ARG A 644 -35.01 -11.11 -8.98
N MET A 645 -33.93 -11.64 -9.53
CA MET A 645 -32.57 -11.42 -9.02
C MET A 645 -32.07 -10.02 -9.32
N THR A 646 -31.32 -9.46 -8.37
CA THR A 646 -30.58 -8.20 -8.53
C THR A 646 -29.37 -8.41 -9.45
N VAL A 647 -29.27 -7.65 -10.52
CA VAL A 647 -28.12 -7.73 -11.43
C VAL A 647 -26.97 -6.91 -10.86
N LEU A 648 -25.84 -7.54 -10.65
CA LEU A 648 -24.58 -6.92 -10.20
C LEU A 648 -23.64 -6.64 -11.38
N GLN A 649 -23.69 -7.47 -12.43
CA GLN A 649 -22.98 -7.28 -13.69
C GLN A 649 -23.89 -7.67 -14.86
N TRP A 650 -23.98 -6.82 -15.85
CA TRP A 650 -24.67 -7.06 -17.12
C TRP A 650 -23.85 -7.88 -18.11
#